data_0aac347a1b3b3660a260dfa67a64a6f6
#
_entry.id   0aac347a1b3b3660a260dfa67a64a6f6
#
_cell.length_a   1.000
_cell.length_b   1.000
_cell.length_c   1.000
_cell.angle_alpha   90.00
_cell.angle_beta   90.00
_cell.angle_gamma   90.00
#
_symmetry.space_group_name_H-M   'P 1'
#
loop_
_entity.id
_entity.type
_entity.pdbx_description
1 polymer ?
#
loop_
_entity_poly.entity_id
_entity_poly.type
_entity_poly.pdbx_seq_one_letter_code
_entity_poly.pdbx_strand_id
1 'polypeptide(L)'
;MKLDLNGKWQFKSSRDADFLDAVVPGTNFLDLIRLDRMKNPLVDVSPENTRDNEWFFRAGADDWIYRKTFNVSEDFLKADKVFLVLNKIDTLAFVVLNDQEVDHSENAFLPFRRDVKSLLKPGENVLEVRICGPVAFVVGATKLIKTPKNLNGLTGDVHIRKPAFHFGWDFAPFAPASGIREDVYLETACGAEISDFKISQKHNSDGAVTLSMTARVERYNTTDDFSTFFSVLSPDKSEFNAKGIEIENGLFKADIEIKNPKLWWTRDLSDKPEQPLYEVVVSLSRGDEIVDGKIVKIGLRDLVFDNSPDEIGKNFRFTLNGVPLFIKGANYVPPDVTDVFDREKCRRLLSDVEFMNMNMIRIFGGSGYENEFFYDECDKRGILVWQDFPFACQGYPLFLPAFMENVKKEAEYQVKRLHFHPSLALFCGNNEIEAMSVNWMFFSRYIDVAEPFFYYDLKKIVQDNSDVAYIPGSPSGVSYMFGYAADNVGDAHIWAVWHGMKPATYFKKRLPRFASEFGMMSLPSENSTKKILGDDENINSKKLKARDFSTNGIGKIKYYTLERFNAPKDISGWVYASQIAQAEGLCEGVSHFRRNKPTVNGTIVWQLNDVFEGLSWSVRDFDESIKAAGYYLRRYYAPVAVNIDVVDGGFYVHTFNDTNKDIAAKLTFKVCNYDGEVLVEKHSDITLAAGESKMQLAQGMAIVRNQNKRLRCFAYAELETEDGKYTDTRLVRREKYAHLASPVIKREYDFIRDGVLKITLSTDVFARGVFIKNNINGAKFSDNFFDLVPGETKEITVNLGRTCPINGLDESLPITSAADIEIKGNSAAAFFTRLFVSLHPVNFFNSIYYRKIPRNVKKRIVAFFDEQEKEKEE
;
A
#
# COMPACT_ATOMS: atom_id res chain seq x y z
N MET A 1 -29.81 -22.75 0.34
CA MET A 1 -30.56 -21.48 0.26
C MET A 1 -29.78 -20.42 1.04
N LYS A 2 -29.90 -19.14 0.63
CA LYS A 2 -29.25 -18.02 1.35
C LYS A 2 -30.30 -16.96 1.67
N LEU A 3 -30.29 -16.43 2.90
CA LEU A 3 -31.15 -15.32 3.35
C LEU A 3 -30.24 -14.16 3.74
N ASP A 4 -30.30 -13.08 2.96
CA ASP A 4 -29.55 -11.86 3.19
C ASP A 4 -30.12 -11.09 4.41
N LEU A 5 -29.25 -10.68 5.33
CA LEU A 5 -29.58 -9.91 6.51
C LEU A 5 -28.96 -8.50 6.48
N ASN A 6 -28.34 -8.09 5.38
CA ASN A 6 -27.78 -6.75 5.20
C ASN A 6 -28.88 -5.64 5.22
N GLY A 7 -28.43 -4.39 5.11
CA GLY A 7 -29.29 -3.22 4.96
C GLY A 7 -29.66 -2.56 6.29
N LYS A 8 -30.95 -2.32 6.53
CA LYS A 8 -31.41 -1.59 7.71
C LYS A 8 -31.31 -2.43 8.98
N TRP A 9 -30.64 -1.89 9.96
CA TRP A 9 -30.52 -2.38 11.33
C TRP A 9 -30.86 -1.27 12.31
N GLN A 10 -30.80 -1.57 13.58
CA GLN A 10 -30.83 -0.62 14.69
C GLN A 10 -29.57 -0.79 15.52
N PHE A 11 -29.05 0.31 16.10
CA PHE A 11 -27.93 0.23 17.03
C PHE A 11 -28.10 1.19 18.20
N LYS A 12 -27.47 0.88 19.32
CA LYS A 12 -27.35 1.79 20.47
C LYS A 12 -26.07 1.54 21.26
N SER A 13 -25.60 2.56 21.97
CA SER A 13 -24.64 2.35 23.06
C SER A 13 -25.32 1.61 24.22
N SER A 14 -24.57 0.81 24.94
CA SER A 14 -25.06 0.12 26.17
C SER A 14 -25.55 1.10 27.25
N ARG A 15 -25.17 2.38 27.18
CA ARG A 15 -25.59 3.45 28.08
C ARG A 15 -26.92 4.11 27.69
N ASP A 16 -27.36 3.90 26.45
CA ASP A 16 -28.56 4.55 25.92
C ASP A 16 -29.79 3.63 26.05
N ALA A 17 -30.96 4.23 26.31
CA ALA A 17 -32.22 3.50 26.37
C ALA A 17 -32.73 3.15 24.96
N ASP A 18 -32.65 4.11 24.05
CA ASP A 18 -33.28 4.04 22.74
C ASP A 18 -32.32 3.57 21.65
N PHE A 19 -32.83 2.83 20.67
CA PHE A 19 -32.12 2.44 19.48
C PHE A 19 -32.17 3.56 18.43
N LEU A 20 -31.07 3.70 17.70
CA LEU A 20 -30.90 4.56 16.54
C LEU A 20 -30.86 3.69 15.27
N ASP A 21 -31.09 4.31 14.11
CA ASP A 21 -30.97 3.63 12.82
C ASP A 21 -29.52 3.34 12.46
N ALA A 22 -29.26 2.11 12.03
CA ALA A 22 -27.96 1.65 11.52
C ALA A 22 -28.06 1.06 10.13
N VAL A 23 -26.91 0.95 9.46
CA VAL A 23 -26.77 0.23 8.19
C VAL A 23 -25.66 -0.82 8.35
N VAL A 24 -25.93 -2.05 7.95
CA VAL A 24 -24.97 -3.16 7.91
C VAL A 24 -24.88 -3.68 6.46
N PRO A 25 -23.68 -3.87 5.91
CA PRO A 25 -22.36 -3.58 6.48
C PRO A 25 -22.15 -2.11 6.86
N GLY A 26 -21.48 -1.87 8.00
CA GLY A 26 -21.24 -0.52 8.50
C GLY A 26 -20.43 -0.50 9.79
N THR A 27 -20.19 0.73 10.29
CA THR A 27 -19.53 0.98 11.56
C THR A 27 -20.31 1.99 12.38
N ASN A 28 -20.09 1.99 13.68
CA ASN A 28 -20.66 2.98 14.58
C ASN A 28 -20.23 4.41 14.23
N PHE A 29 -18.99 4.62 13.73
CA PHE A 29 -18.54 5.92 13.24
C PHE A 29 -19.39 6.37 12.05
N LEU A 30 -19.58 5.51 11.06
CA LEU A 30 -20.35 5.81 9.86
C LEU A 30 -21.81 6.14 10.20
N ASP A 31 -22.43 5.36 11.08
CA ASP A 31 -23.80 5.61 11.53
C ASP A 31 -23.92 6.92 12.32
N LEU A 32 -22.97 7.23 13.22
CA LEU A 32 -22.94 8.49 13.97
C LEU A 32 -22.73 9.71 13.06
N ILE A 33 -21.88 9.58 12.01
CA ILE A 33 -21.70 10.61 11.00
C ILE A 33 -22.99 10.83 10.21
N ARG A 34 -23.62 9.75 9.75
CA ARG A 34 -24.90 9.80 9.03
C ARG A 34 -26.03 10.41 9.86
N LEU A 35 -26.02 10.24 11.16
CA LEU A 35 -26.99 10.82 12.10
C LEU A 35 -26.59 12.25 12.56
N ASP A 36 -25.55 12.84 11.96
CA ASP A 36 -25.04 14.17 12.30
C ASP A 36 -24.67 14.34 13.81
N ARG A 37 -24.18 13.23 14.41
CA ARG A 37 -23.69 13.25 15.80
C ARG A 37 -22.23 13.67 15.91
N MET A 38 -21.45 13.42 14.86
CA MET A 38 -20.08 13.88 14.66
C MET A 38 -19.79 14.00 13.17
N LYS A 39 -18.79 14.80 12.79
CA LYS A 39 -18.26 14.85 11.43
C LYS A 39 -17.25 13.72 11.23
N ASN A 40 -16.92 13.44 9.97
CA ASN A 40 -15.89 12.43 9.68
C ASN A 40 -14.53 12.87 10.25
N PRO A 41 -13.94 12.14 11.22
CA PRO A 41 -12.67 12.51 11.85
C PRO A 41 -11.45 12.37 10.92
N LEU A 42 -11.60 11.74 9.76
CA LEU A 42 -10.53 11.69 8.75
C LEU A 42 -10.45 12.98 7.92
N VAL A 43 -11.53 13.75 7.89
CA VAL A 43 -11.61 15.03 7.17
C VAL A 43 -11.57 16.21 8.14
N ASP A 44 -12.17 16.08 9.31
CA ASP A 44 -12.21 17.12 10.36
C ASP A 44 -11.58 16.62 11.66
N VAL A 45 -10.30 16.92 11.83
CA VAL A 45 -9.48 16.59 13.03
C VAL A 45 -9.50 17.74 14.04
N SER A 46 -10.51 18.62 13.99
CA SER A 46 -10.66 19.72 14.96
C SER A 46 -10.92 19.21 16.39
N PRO A 47 -10.49 19.95 17.42
CA PRO A 47 -10.82 19.59 18.81
C PRO A 47 -12.33 19.41 19.03
N GLU A 48 -13.14 20.29 18.44
CA GLU A 48 -14.60 20.26 18.55
C GLU A 48 -15.19 18.94 18.01
N ASN A 49 -14.59 18.37 16.96
CA ASN A 49 -15.05 17.10 16.38
C ASN A 49 -14.41 15.87 17.02
N THR A 50 -13.23 15.99 17.61
CA THR A 50 -12.51 14.83 18.17
C THR A 50 -12.44 14.86 19.69
N ARG A 51 -11.73 15.82 20.31
CA ARG A 51 -11.50 15.84 21.76
C ARG A 51 -12.72 16.22 22.57
N ASP A 52 -13.53 17.15 22.07
CA ASP A 52 -14.64 17.75 22.81
C ASP A 52 -15.98 17.13 22.41
N ASN A 53 -15.99 16.25 21.40
CA ASN A 53 -17.18 15.53 20.96
C ASN A 53 -17.40 14.25 21.77
N GLU A 54 -18.46 14.23 22.58
CA GLU A 54 -18.82 13.09 23.41
C GLU A 54 -18.98 11.80 22.58
N TRP A 55 -19.62 11.88 21.40
CA TRP A 55 -19.87 10.72 20.54
C TRP A 55 -18.60 10.12 19.97
N PHE A 56 -17.59 10.94 19.70
CA PHE A 56 -16.28 10.45 19.25
C PHE A 56 -15.63 9.54 20.29
N PHE A 57 -15.64 9.95 21.57
CA PHE A 57 -15.12 9.10 22.66
C PHE A 57 -15.98 7.87 22.90
N ARG A 58 -17.29 8.05 22.91
CA ARG A 58 -18.25 6.95 23.12
C ARG A 58 -18.11 5.89 22.01
N ALA A 59 -17.88 6.28 20.76
CA ALA A 59 -17.70 5.37 19.65
C ALA A 59 -16.59 4.34 19.88
N GLY A 60 -15.48 4.72 20.51
CA GLY A 60 -14.39 3.80 20.83
C GLY A 60 -14.49 3.14 22.20
N ALA A 61 -15.16 3.77 23.19
CA ALA A 61 -15.14 3.37 24.59
C ALA A 61 -16.39 2.58 25.04
N ASP A 62 -17.57 2.89 24.48
CA ASP A 62 -18.81 2.23 24.85
C ASP A 62 -18.96 0.89 24.13
N ASP A 63 -19.69 -0.02 24.76
CA ASP A 63 -20.21 -1.21 24.09
C ASP A 63 -21.40 -0.83 23.22
N TRP A 64 -21.49 -1.46 22.03
CA TRP A 64 -22.53 -1.19 21.04
C TRP A 64 -23.37 -2.42 20.77
N ILE A 65 -24.70 -2.25 20.70
CA ILE A 65 -25.66 -3.31 20.42
C ILE A 65 -26.28 -3.03 19.06
N TYR A 66 -26.01 -3.88 18.10
CA TYR A 66 -26.66 -3.93 16.78
C TYR A 66 -27.80 -4.94 16.82
N ARG A 67 -28.99 -4.57 16.32
CA ARG A 67 -30.18 -5.41 16.34
C ARG A 67 -30.82 -5.47 14.96
N LYS A 68 -31.20 -6.69 14.54
CA LYS A 68 -31.97 -6.98 13.31
C LYS A 68 -33.14 -7.89 13.61
N THR A 69 -34.34 -7.48 13.19
CA THR A 69 -35.51 -8.36 13.11
C THR A 69 -35.68 -8.88 11.69
N PHE A 70 -35.92 -10.18 11.52
CA PHE A 70 -36.03 -10.83 10.23
C PHE A 70 -36.94 -12.06 10.29
N ASN A 71 -37.45 -12.52 9.12
CA ASN A 71 -38.33 -13.67 9.03
C ASN A 71 -37.64 -14.86 8.39
N VAL A 72 -37.88 -16.06 8.94
CA VAL A 72 -37.39 -17.33 8.40
C VAL A 72 -38.61 -18.21 8.01
N SER A 73 -38.56 -18.80 6.81
CA SER A 73 -39.61 -19.71 6.36
C SER A 73 -39.44 -21.12 6.95
N GLU A 74 -40.53 -21.89 7.02
CA GLU A 74 -40.48 -23.32 7.42
C GLU A 74 -39.60 -24.15 6.47
N ASP A 75 -39.62 -23.84 5.16
CA ASP A 75 -38.80 -24.53 4.18
C ASP A 75 -37.30 -24.33 4.40
N PHE A 76 -36.90 -23.14 4.88
CA PHE A 76 -35.52 -22.85 5.21
C PHE A 76 -34.99 -23.71 6.35
N LEU A 77 -35.87 -24.05 7.32
CA LEU A 77 -35.54 -24.87 8.48
C LEU A 77 -35.55 -26.38 8.22
N LYS A 78 -35.93 -26.84 7.00
CA LYS A 78 -35.87 -28.26 6.62
C LYS A 78 -34.44 -28.76 6.34
N ALA A 79 -33.49 -27.83 6.08
CA ALA A 79 -32.09 -28.17 5.87
C ALA A 79 -31.46 -28.85 7.11
N ASP A 80 -30.42 -29.65 6.92
CA ASP A 80 -29.71 -30.31 8.03
C ASP A 80 -29.03 -29.33 8.95
N LYS A 81 -28.42 -28.27 8.39
CA LYS A 81 -27.76 -27.18 9.08
C LYS A 81 -28.28 -25.84 8.58
N VAL A 82 -28.29 -24.84 9.47
CA VAL A 82 -28.48 -23.44 9.12
C VAL A 82 -27.39 -22.64 9.80
N PHE A 83 -26.48 -22.12 8.99
CA PHE A 83 -25.38 -21.34 9.49
C PHE A 83 -25.71 -19.84 9.47
N LEU A 84 -25.49 -19.17 10.61
CA LEU A 84 -25.40 -17.73 10.68
C LEU A 84 -23.96 -17.32 10.34
N VAL A 85 -23.80 -16.49 9.32
CA VAL A 85 -22.50 -16.00 8.85
C VAL A 85 -22.45 -14.49 8.98
N LEU A 86 -21.42 -13.99 9.69
CA LEU A 86 -21.01 -12.61 9.69
C LEU A 86 -19.53 -12.57 9.22
N ASN A 87 -19.29 -12.10 8.01
CA ASN A 87 -17.98 -12.22 7.38
C ASN A 87 -16.90 -11.41 8.11
N LYS A 88 -17.27 -10.31 8.75
CA LYS A 88 -16.31 -9.47 9.50
C LYS A 88 -16.98 -8.69 10.62
N ILE A 89 -16.75 -9.13 11.85
CA ILE A 89 -17.12 -8.39 13.07
C ILE A 89 -15.88 -7.65 13.58
N ASP A 90 -15.97 -6.37 13.80
CA ASP A 90 -14.88 -5.54 14.32
C ASP A 90 -15.23 -5.02 15.73
N THR A 91 -14.84 -5.72 16.86
CA THR A 91 -13.94 -6.89 16.96
C THR A 91 -14.49 -7.91 17.96
N LEU A 92 -14.46 -7.56 19.26
CA LEU A 92 -14.90 -8.42 20.36
C LEU A 92 -16.42 -8.32 20.47
N ALA A 93 -17.13 -9.42 20.26
CA ALA A 93 -18.59 -9.37 20.24
C ALA A 93 -19.21 -10.66 20.74
N PHE A 94 -20.39 -10.53 21.37
CA PHE A 94 -21.29 -11.62 21.66
C PHE A 94 -22.44 -11.60 20.65
N VAL A 95 -22.69 -12.74 20.01
CA VAL A 95 -23.77 -12.90 19.05
C VAL A 95 -24.95 -13.61 19.75
N VAL A 96 -26.10 -12.97 19.73
CA VAL A 96 -27.30 -13.44 20.43
C VAL A 96 -28.44 -13.57 19.42
N LEU A 97 -29.11 -14.73 19.39
CA LEU A 97 -30.25 -15.02 18.53
C LEU A 97 -31.45 -15.44 19.38
N ASN A 98 -32.58 -14.70 19.28
CA ASN A 98 -33.78 -14.96 20.06
C ASN A 98 -33.49 -15.07 21.56
N ASP A 99 -32.74 -14.11 22.10
CA ASP A 99 -32.33 -14.01 23.53
C ASP A 99 -31.39 -15.15 24.00
N GLN A 100 -30.87 -15.98 23.10
CA GLN A 100 -29.91 -17.03 23.41
C GLN A 100 -28.56 -16.68 22.82
N GLU A 101 -27.49 -16.80 23.62
CA GLU A 101 -26.14 -16.60 23.15
C GLU A 101 -25.75 -17.75 22.18
N VAL A 102 -25.32 -17.36 20.97
CA VAL A 102 -24.82 -18.29 19.95
C VAL A 102 -23.36 -18.63 20.22
N ASP A 103 -22.51 -17.58 20.25
CA ASP A 103 -21.08 -17.64 20.51
C ASP A 103 -20.51 -16.20 20.53
N HIS A 104 -19.19 -16.09 20.61
CA HIS A 104 -18.47 -14.81 20.61
C HIS A 104 -17.45 -14.69 19.49
N SER A 105 -17.06 -13.47 19.15
CA SER A 105 -15.96 -13.11 18.25
C SER A 105 -14.85 -12.43 19.02
N GLU A 106 -13.60 -12.78 18.74
CA GLU A 106 -12.40 -12.18 19.35
C GLU A 106 -11.41 -11.64 18.31
N ASN A 107 -11.76 -11.69 17.01
CA ASN A 107 -10.81 -11.42 15.94
C ASN A 107 -11.52 -10.83 14.70
N ALA A 108 -11.16 -9.60 14.34
CA ALA A 108 -11.72 -8.93 13.16
C ALA A 108 -11.26 -9.54 11.81
N PHE A 109 -10.31 -10.46 11.85
CA PHE A 109 -9.75 -11.10 10.65
C PHE A 109 -10.27 -12.52 10.42
N LEU A 110 -11.23 -12.97 11.27
CA LEU A 110 -11.90 -14.25 11.14
C LEU A 110 -13.40 -14.03 10.92
N PRO A 111 -14.06 -14.82 10.04
CA PRO A 111 -15.49 -14.81 9.94
C PRO A 111 -16.13 -15.53 11.13
N PHE A 112 -17.29 -15.07 11.51
CA PHE A 112 -18.17 -15.79 12.44
C PHE A 112 -19.10 -16.66 11.62
N ARG A 113 -19.04 -17.98 11.79
CA ARG A 113 -19.94 -18.96 11.13
C ARG A 113 -20.33 -20.02 12.14
N ARG A 114 -21.62 -20.07 12.53
CA ARG A 114 -22.13 -21.01 13.54
C ARG A 114 -23.47 -21.60 13.10
N ASP A 115 -23.65 -22.90 13.38
CA ASP A 115 -24.95 -23.55 13.19
C ASP A 115 -25.95 -23.02 14.22
N VAL A 116 -27.00 -22.38 13.76
CA VAL A 116 -28.05 -21.77 14.58
C VAL A 116 -29.43 -22.39 14.35
N LYS A 117 -29.52 -23.52 13.63
CA LYS A 117 -30.80 -24.14 13.27
C LYS A 117 -31.70 -24.34 14.48
N SER A 118 -31.16 -24.82 15.62
CA SER A 118 -31.93 -25.08 16.85
C SER A 118 -32.42 -23.80 17.56
N LEU A 119 -31.87 -22.65 17.23
CA LEU A 119 -32.24 -21.36 17.84
C LEU A 119 -33.24 -20.58 16.97
N LEU A 120 -33.41 -20.98 15.71
CA LEU A 120 -34.34 -20.34 14.78
C LEU A 120 -35.75 -20.89 14.92
N LYS A 121 -36.74 -20.02 14.68
CA LYS A 121 -38.17 -20.38 14.61
C LYS A 121 -38.78 -19.92 13.30
N PRO A 122 -39.84 -20.58 12.81
CA PRO A 122 -40.60 -20.06 11.68
C PRO A 122 -41.18 -18.68 12.02
N GLY A 123 -41.20 -17.78 11.06
CA GLY A 123 -41.63 -16.39 11.27
C GLY A 123 -40.51 -15.49 11.82
N GLU A 124 -40.86 -14.58 12.71
CA GLU A 124 -40.00 -13.53 13.23
C GLU A 124 -38.92 -14.03 14.17
N ASN A 125 -37.67 -13.61 13.89
CA ASN A 125 -36.47 -13.85 14.69
C ASN A 125 -35.76 -12.52 14.96
N VAL A 126 -35.00 -12.44 16.06
CA VAL A 126 -34.24 -11.26 16.45
C VAL A 126 -32.77 -11.64 16.64
N LEU A 127 -31.87 -11.00 15.88
CA LEU A 127 -30.42 -11.12 16.00
C LEU A 127 -29.87 -9.86 16.69
N GLU A 128 -29.08 -10.06 17.73
CA GLU A 128 -28.27 -9.00 18.34
C GLU A 128 -26.78 -9.34 18.22
N VAL A 129 -25.98 -8.33 17.89
CA VAL A 129 -24.51 -8.38 17.96
C VAL A 129 -24.06 -7.31 18.94
N ARG A 130 -23.55 -7.74 20.10
CA ARG A 130 -23.12 -6.88 21.21
C ARG A 130 -21.62 -6.74 21.14
N ILE A 131 -21.13 -5.60 20.63
CA ILE A 131 -19.71 -5.35 20.37
C ILE A 131 -19.13 -4.56 21.53
N CYS A 132 -18.08 -5.08 22.16
CA CYS A 132 -17.36 -4.41 23.25
C CYS A 132 -16.58 -3.21 22.74
N GLY A 133 -16.51 -2.14 23.53
CA GLY A 133 -15.73 -0.95 23.21
C GLY A 133 -14.24 -1.26 23.14
N PRO A 134 -13.60 -1.12 21.97
CA PRO A 134 -12.21 -1.54 21.77
C PRO A 134 -11.23 -0.76 22.66
N VAL A 135 -11.47 0.52 22.92
CA VAL A 135 -10.60 1.34 23.77
C VAL A 135 -10.71 0.91 25.23
N ALA A 136 -11.95 0.67 25.74
CA ALA A 136 -12.16 0.22 27.11
C ALA A 136 -11.49 -1.14 27.36
N PHE A 137 -11.61 -2.06 26.38
CA PHE A 137 -10.94 -3.36 26.43
C PHE A 137 -9.42 -3.22 26.49
N VAL A 138 -8.81 -2.46 25.56
CA VAL A 138 -7.35 -2.27 25.47
C VAL A 138 -6.79 -1.67 26.76
N VAL A 139 -7.44 -0.64 27.30
CA VAL A 139 -7.05 -0.02 28.57
C VAL A 139 -7.16 -1.01 29.74
N GLY A 140 -8.22 -1.81 29.79
CA GLY A 140 -8.42 -2.86 30.79
C GLY A 140 -7.35 -3.96 30.70
N ALA A 141 -7.11 -4.48 29.52
CA ALA A 141 -6.10 -5.51 29.24
C ALA A 141 -4.68 -5.06 29.61
N THR A 142 -4.33 -3.81 29.27
CA THR A 142 -3.02 -3.23 29.61
C THR A 142 -2.78 -3.10 31.12
N LYS A 143 -3.83 -2.89 31.92
CA LYS A 143 -3.73 -2.90 33.39
C LYS A 143 -3.41 -4.28 33.95
N LEU A 144 -3.92 -5.33 33.32
CA LEU A 144 -3.69 -6.72 33.70
C LEU A 144 -2.34 -7.24 33.22
N ILE A 145 -2.00 -6.92 31.97
CA ILE A 145 -0.79 -7.40 31.30
C ILE A 145 -0.10 -6.20 30.67
N LYS A 146 0.95 -5.71 31.31
CA LYS A 146 1.72 -4.58 30.81
C LYS A 146 2.38 -4.92 29.46
N THR A 147 2.18 -4.05 28.48
CA THR A 147 2.84 -4.10 27.18
C THR A 147 3.88 -2.98 27.08
N PRO A 148 4.88 -3.13 26.20
CA PRO A 148 5.73 -2.02 25.83
C PRO A 148 4.89 -0.83 25.31
N LYS A 149 5.39 0.40 25.51
CA LYS A 149 4.72 1.61 25.03
C LYS A 149 4.60 1.55 23.49
N ASN A 150 3.41 1.83 22.98
CA ASN A 150 3.25 2.05 21.56
C ASN A 150 3.76 3.46 21.20
N LEU A 151 4.67 3.55 20.21
CA LEU A 151 5.25 4.82 19.77
C LEU A 151 4.31 5.60 18.82
N ASN A 152 3.41 4.88 18.14
CA ASN A 152 2.60 5.44 17.06
C ASN A 152 1.12 5.63 17.44
N GLY A 153 0.60 4.87 18.43
CA GLY A 153 -0.81 4.89 18.77
C GLY A 153 -1.08 4.58 20.25
N LEU A 154 -2.28 4.06 20.54
CA LEU A 154 -2.67 3.71 21.90
C LEU A 154 -1.87 2.51 22.42
N THR A 155 -1.19 2.66 23.55
CA THR A 155 -0.46 1.57 24.18
C THR A 155 -1.43 0.45 24.59
N GLY A 156 -1.10 -0.80 24.17
CA GLY A 156 -1.88 -2.00 24.48
C GLY A 156 -2.86 -2.44 23.40
N ASP A 157 -2.95 -1.74 22.28
CA ASP A 157 -3.71 -2.15 21.08
C ASP A 157 -3.35 -3.56 20.58
N VAL A 158 -2.17 -4.07 20.93
CA VAL A 158 -1.72 -5.44 20.67
C VAL A 158 -2.53 -6.55 21.34
N HIS A 159 -3.37 -6.21 22.33
CA HIS A 159 -4.25 -7.19 23.00
C HIS A 159 -5.51 -7.53 22.20
N ILE A 160 -5.84 -6.77 21.16
CA ILE A 160 -7.02 -6.98 20.32
C ILE A 160 -6.60 -7.28 18.89
N ARG A 161 -7.26 -8.25 18.23
CA ARG A 161 -6.99 -8.59 16.83
C ARG A 161 -7.82 -7.72 15.88
N LYS A 162 -7.30 -6.53 15.61
CA LYS A 162 -7.87 -5.51 14.72
C LYS A 162 -6.72 -4.71 14.10
N PRO A 163 -6.93 -4.01 12.95
CA PRO A 163 -5.87 -3.18 12.37
C PRO A 163 -5.28 -2.19 13.38
N ALA A 164 -3.97 -2.25 13.60
CA ALA A 164 -3.31 -1.46 14.63
C ALA A 164 -3.45 0.06 14.39
N PHE A 165 -3.42 0.49 13.11
CA PHE A 165 -3.52 1.90 12.77
C PHE A 165 -4.87 2.54 13.11
N HIS A 166 -5.94 1.75 13.39
CA HIS A 166 -7.21 2.29 13.93
C HIS A 166 -7.04 2.97 15.28
N PHE A 167 -6.02 2.58 16.05
CA PHE A 167 -5.69 3.19 17.33
C PHE A 167 -4.72 4.39 17.20
N GLY A 168 -4.56 4.92 15.99
CA GLY A 168 -3.63 5.98 15.66
C GLY A 168 -2.29 5.44 15.15
N TRP A 169 -1.68 6.17 14.21
CA TRP A 169 -0.35 5.90 13.68
C TRP A 169 0.30 7.21 13.25
N ASP A 170 1.57 7.20 12.87
CA ASP A 170 2.25 8.42 12.41
C ASP A 170 1.75 8.96 11.06
N PHE A 171 0.89 8.19 10.37
CA PHE A 171 0.17 8.55 9.14
C PHE A 171 -1.35 8.48 9.27
N ALA A 172 -1.90 8.22 10.47
CA ALA A 172 -3.34 8.04 10.66
C ALA A 172 -3.83 8.62 12.00
N PRO A 173 -5.01 9.27 12.02
CA PRO A 173 -5.63 9.70 13.27
C PRO A 173 -6.13 8.51 14.10
N PHE A 174 -6.37 8.75 15.37
CA PHE A 174 -7.06 7.81 16.25
C PHE A 174 -8.54 7.74 15.88
N ALA A 175 -8.99 6.60 15.36
CA ALA A 175 -10.38 6.35 14.98
C ALA A 175 -10.75 4.86 15.12
N PRO A 176 -10.86 4.34 16.37
CA PRO A 176 -11.10 2.92 16.65
C PRO A 176 -12.58 2.54 16.45
N ALA A 177 -13.05 2.58 15.22
CA ALA A 177 -14.42 2.22 14.86
C ALA A 177 -14.72 0.74 15.16
N SER A 178 -15.99 0.46 15.46
CA SER A 178 -16.53 -0.88 15.68
C SER A 178 -17.76 -1.10 14.80
N GLY A 179 -18.03 -2.34 14.39
CA GLY A 179 -19.20 -2.63 13.57
C GLY A 179 -19.18 -4.00 12.93
N ILE A 180 -20.13 -4.21 12.04
CA ILE A 180 -20.22 -5.37 11.18
C ILE A 180 -19.86 -4.90 9.77
N ARG A 181 -18.61 -5.14 9.35
CA ARG A 181 -18.01 -4.47 8.19
C ARG A 181 -18.22 -5.16 6.87
N GLU A 182 -18.70 -6.40 6.89
CA GLU A 182 -18.99 -7.21 5.71
C GLU A 182 -20.35 -7.91 5.85
N ASP A 183 -20.73 -8.69 4.83
CA ASP A 183 -22.04 -9.30 4.70
C ASP A 183 -22.47 -10.15 5.89
N VAL A 184 -23.76 -10.08 6.21
CA VAL A 184 -24.47 -10.92 7.17
C VAL A 184 -25.58 -11.70 6.47
N TYR A 185 -25.61 -13.01 6.67
CA TYR A 185 -26.65 -13.85 6.08
C TYR A 185 -26.83 -15.17 6.84
N LEU A 186 -27.96 -15.82 6.60
CA LEU A 186 -28.13 -17.22 6.89
C LEU A 186 -27.92 -18.03 5.62
N GLU A 187 -27.29 -19.20 5.76
CA GLU A 187 -27.15 -20.18 4.66
C GLU A 187 -27.50 -21.59 5.14
N THR A 188 -28.10 -22.37 4.24
CA THR A 188 -28.46 -23.75 4.54
C THR A 188 -27.46 -24.73 3.97
N ALA A 189 -27.22 -25.84 4.67
CA ALA A 189 -26.47 -26.98 4.16
C ALA A 189 -27.24 -28.27 4.37
N CYS A 190 -27.15 -29.19 3.41
CA CYS A 190 -27.86 -30.48 3.38
C CYS A 190 -26.90 -31.61 3.06
N GLY A 191 -26.89 -32.63 3.91
CA GLY A 191 -26.13 -33.86 3.74
C GLY A 191 -24.63 -33.70 3.99
N ALA A 192 -23.96 -32.85 3.22
CA ALA A 192 -22.54 -32.58 3.36
C ALA A 192 -22.15 -31.21 2.77
N GLU A 193 -20.98 -30.71 3.12
CA GLU A 193 -20.38 -29.53 2.52
C GLU A 193 -18.87 -29.72 2.22
N ILE A 194 -18.31 -28.89 1.33
CA ILE A 194 -16.88 -28.83 1.06
C ILE A 194 -16.28 -27.87 2.11
N SER A 195 -15.66 -28.43 3.15
CA SER A 195 -15.08 -27.62 4.25
C SER A 195 -13.74 -27.00 3.88
N ASP A 196 -12.94 -27.64 3.01
CA ASP A 196 -11.64 -27.15 2.57
C ASP A 196 -11.40 -27.46 1.09
N PHE A 197 -10.69 -26.54 0.38
CA PHE A 197 -10.34 -26.73 -1.02
C PHE A 197 -8.94 -26.16 -1.26
N LYS A 198 -8.05 -26.96 -1.84
CA LYS A 198 -6.67 -26.56 -2.14
C LYS A 198 -6.32 -26.87 -3.58
N ILE A 199 -5.56 -25.99 -4.24
CA ILE A 199 -5.04 -26.17 -5.59
C ILE A 199 -3.53 -25.90 -5.54
N SER A 200 -2.75 -26.80 -6.13
CA SER A 200 -1.32 -26.59 -6.41
C SER A 200 -1.04 -26.72 -7.90
N GLN A 201 -0.03 -26.04 -8.38
CA GLN A 201 0.37 -26.00 -9.78
C GLN A 201 1.77 -26.60 -9.95
N LYS A 202 1.93 -27.46 -10.95
CA LYS A 202 3.22 -27.95 -11.39
C LYS A 202 3.44 -27.62 -12.85
N HIS A 203 4.41 -26.77 -13.12
CA HIS A 203 4.84 -26.45 -14.47
C HIS A 203 5.79 -27.53 -14.98
N ASN A 204 5.39 -28.22 -16.04
CA ASN A 204 6.13 -29.35 -16.59
C ASN A 204 7.16 -28.87 -17.63
N SER A 205 8.20 -29.69 -17.86
CA SER A 205 9.27 -29.35 -18.80
C SER A 205 8.84 -29.30 -20.28
N ASP A 206 7.70 -29.89 -20.60
CA ASP A 206 7.05 -29.84 -21.93
C ASP A 206 6.14 -28.62 -22.13
N GLY A 207 6.06 -27.73 -21.14
CA GLY A 207 5.25 -26.52 -21.15
C GLY A 207 3.79 -26.73 -20.70
N ALA A 208 3.36 -27.95 -20.39
CA ALA A 208 2.05 -28.20 -19.78
C ALA A 208 2.03 -27.79 -18.29
N VAL A 209 0.84 -27.53 -17.74
CA VAL A 209 0.64 -27.30 -16.31
C VAL A 209 -0.29 -28.36 -15.75
N THR A 210 0.16 -29.05 -14.70
CA THR A 210 -0.69 -29.99 -13.94
C THR A 210 -1.24 -29.27 -12.72
N LEU A 211 -2.56 -29.23 -12.59
CA LEU A 211 -3.28 -28.78 -11.41
C LEU A 211 -3.59 -29.99 -10.54
N SER A 212 -3.08 -30.02 -9.32
CA SER A 212 -3.44 -31.00 -8.29
C SER A 212 -4.42 -30.35 -7.31
N MET A 213 -5.63 -30.88 -7.24
CA MET A 213 -6.74 -30.32 -6.48
C MET A 213 -7.17 -31.30 -5.39
N THR A 214 -7.39 -30.78 -4.17
CA THR A 214 -7.94 -31.58 -3.06
C THR A 214 -9.14 -30.85 -2.46
N ALA A 215 -10.20 -31.61 -2.16
CA ALA A 215 -11.41 -31.11 -1.49
C ALA A 215 -11.69 -31.97 -0.26
N ARG A 216 -11.87 -31.36 0.90
CA ARG A 216 -12.31 -32.02 2.11
C ARG A 216 -13.82 -31.86 2.27
N VAL A 217 -14.51 -32.97 2.44
CA VAL A 217 -15.96 -33.03 2.61
C VAL A 217 -16.30 -33.38 4.04
N GLU A 218 -17.11 -32.52 4.67
CA GLU A 218 -17.72 -32.78 5.98
C GLU A 218 -19.16 -33.26 5.80
N ARG A 219 -19.49 -34.43 6.40
CA ARG A 219 -20.81 -35.05 6.31
C ARG A 219 -21.65 -34.74 7.54
N TYR A 220 -22.94 -34.44 7.35
CA TYR A 220 -23.91 -34.12 8.40
C TYR A 220 -24.86 -35.26 8.68
N ASN A 221 -24.58 -36.07 9.71
CA ASN A 221 -25.46 -37.13 10.21
C ASN A 221 -26.07 -38.04 9.11
N THR A 222 -25.29 -38.32 8.07
CA THR A 222 -25.72 -39.14 6.94
C THR A 222 -24.69 -40.21 6.67
N THR A 223 -25.21 -41.39 6.17
CA THR A 223 -24.40 -42.49 5.61
C THR A 223 -24.38 -42.45 4.09
N ASP A 224 -24.94 -41.43 3.46
CA ASP A 224 -24.98 -41.30 2.01
C ASP A 224 -23.56 -41.22 1.41
N ASP A 225 -23.46 -41.81 0.22
CA ASP A 225 -22.22 -41.68 -0.56
C ASP A 225 -22.20 -40.38 -1.34
N PHE A 226 -21.07 -39.69 -1.27
CA PHE A 226 -20.82 -38.47 -2.00
C PHE A 226 -19.69 -38.65 -3.01
N SER A 227 -19.84 -37.96 -4.12
CA SER A 227 -18.80 -37.89 -5.16
C SER A 227 -18.45 -36.43 -5.44
N THR A 228 -17.18 -36.16 -5.77
CA THR A 228 -16.73 -34.84 -6.20
C THR A 228 -16.41 -34.86 -7.69
N PHE A 229 -16.63 -33.71 -8.32
CA PHE A 229 -16.28 -33.46 -9.71
C PHE A 229 -15.55 -32.13 -9.81
N PHE A 230 -14.40 -32.13 -10.49
CA PHE A 230 -13.57 -30.95 -10.67
C PHE A 230 -13.63 -30.54 -12.14
N SER A 231 -13.86 -29.24 -12.38
CA SER A 231 -13.87 -28.64 -13.71
C SER A 231 -12.97 -27.41 -13.73
N VAL A 232 -12.23 -27.25 -14.81
CA VAL A 232 -11.37 -26.07 -15.07
C VAL A 232 -11.79 -25.46 -16.39
N LEU A 233 -12.33 -24.26 -16.35
CA LEU A 233 -12.68 -23.45 -17.52
C LEU A 233 -11.54 -22.48 -17.81
N SER A 234 -10.92 -22.64 -18.99
CA SER A 234 -9.85 -21.76 -19.44
C SER A 234 -10.37 -20.41 -19.97
N PRO A 235 -9.50 -19.37 -20.11
CA PRO A 235 -9.90 -18.08 -20.66
C PRO A 235 -10.50 -18.14 -22.08
N ASP A 236 -10.14 -19.16 -22.88
CA ASP A 236 -10.71 -19.40 -24.21
C ASP A 236 -11.93 -20.32 -24.24
N LYS A 237 -12.49 -20.61 -23.03
CA LYS A 237 -13.68 -21.45 -22.82
C LYS A 237 -13.48 -22.93 -23.09
N SER A 238 -12.24 -23.42 -23.19
CA SER A 238 -11.97 -24.86 -23.15
C SER A 238 -12.20 -25.38 -21.73
N GLU A 239 -12.80 -26.54 -21.63
CA GLU A 239 -13.17 -27.16 -20.36
C GLU A 239 -12.38 -28.46 -20.15
N PHE A 240 -11.82 -28.60 -18.93
CA PHE A 240 -11.07 -29.77 -18.50
C PHE A 240 -11.75 -30.35 -17.26
N ASN A 241 -12.02 -31.65 -17.22
CA ASN A 241 -12.81 -32.26 -16.18
C ASN A 241 -12.15 -33.50 -15.60
N ALA A 242 -12.32 -33.72 -14.29
CA ALA A 242 -11.92 -34.95 -13.63
C ALA A 242 -12.89 -35.33 -12.49
N LYS A 243 -13.16 -36.62 -12.32
CA LYS A 243 -13.86 -37.13 -11.14
C LYS A 243 -12.86 -37.23 -9.98
N GLY A 244 -13.26 -36.77 -8.80
CA GLY A 244 -12.46 -36.87 -7.58
C GLY A 244 -12.36 -38.33 -7.12
N ILE A 245 -11.17 -38.72 -6.66
CA ILE A 245 -10.88 -39.99 -6.04
C ILE A 245 -10.78 -39.76 -4.53
N GLU A 246 -11.57 -40.46 -3.74
CA GLU A 246 -11.44 -40.39 -2.29
C GLU A 246 -10.16 -41.14 -1.86
N ILE A 247 -9.20 -40.40 -1.29
CA ILE A 247 -7.87 -40.89 -0.86
C ILE A 247 -7.81 -41.17 0.65
N GLU A 248 -8.64 -40.48 1.42
CA GLU A 248 -8.89 -40.64 2.84
C GLU A 248 -10.37 -40.34 3.10
N ASN A 249 -10.88 -40.71 4.28
CA ASN A 249 -12.27 -40.44 4.63
C ASN A 249 -12.60 -38.93 4.51
N GLY A 250 -13.42 -38.60 3.54
CA GLY A 250 -13.85 -37.24 3.23
C GLY A 250 -12.80 -36.39 2.50
N LEU A 251 -11.63 -36.91 2.11
CA LEU A 251 -10.64 -36.19 1.32
C LEU A 251 -10.61 -36.71 -0.11
N PHE A 252 -11.03 -35.89 -1.05
CA PHE A 252 -11.04 -36.19 -2.49
C PHE A 252 -9.91 -35.50 -3.20
N LYS A 253 -9.32 -36.17 -4.19
CA LYS A 253 -8.23 -35.64 -5.03
C LYS A 253 -8.55 -35.81 -6.52
N ALA A 254 -8.13 -34.83 -7.33
CA ALA A 254 -8.06 -34.92 -8.77
C ALA A 254 -6.84 -34.18 -9.31
N ASP A 255 -6.28 -34.72 -10.41
CA ASP A 255 -5.21 -34.07 -11.16
C ASP A 255 -5.73 -33.78 -12.58
N ILE A 256 -5.53 -32.56 -13.08
CA ILE A 256 -5.88 -32.10 -14.42
C ILE A 256 -4.66 -31.50 -15.10
N GLU A 257 -4.32 -32.02 -16.28
CA GLU A 257 -3.24 -31.50 -17.12
C GLU A 257 -3.78 -30.52 -18.17
N ILE A 258 -3.25 -29.31 -18.19
CA ILE A 258 -3.57 -28.25 -19.15
C ILE A 258 -2.41 -28.12 -20.14
N LYS A 259 -2.64 -28.58 -21.38
CA LYS A 259 -1.69 -28.44 -22.49
C LYS A 259 -1.81 -27.04 -23.11
N ASN A 260 -0.67 -26.41 -23.45
CA ASN A 260 -0.62 -25.05 -24.00
C ASN A 260 -1.31 -24.00 -23.12
N PRO A 261 -0.93 -23.88 -21.82
CA PRO A 261 -1.56 -22.96 -20.88
C PRO A 261 -1.37 -21.51 -21.28
N LYS A 262 -2.37 -20.66 -20.99
CA LYS A 262 -2.23 -19.22 -21.07
C LYS A 262 -1.71 -18.74 -19.71
N LEU A 263 -0.44 -18.37 -19.67
CA LEU A 263 0.22 -17.97 -18.43
C LEU A 263 -0.19 -16.56 -17.98
N TRP A 264 -0.31 -16.41 -16.67
CA TRP A 264 -0.49 -15.12 -16.01
C TRP A 264 0.84 -14.37 -15.90
N TRP A 265 0.81 -13.05 -16.12
CA TRP A 265 1.98 -12.18 -16.10
C TRP A 265 1.72 -10.91 -15.30
N THR A 266 2.78 -10.25 -14.83
CA THR A 266 2.68 -8.88 -14.36
C THR A 266 2.42 -7.94 -15.54
N ARG A 267 1.75 -6.81 -15.25
CA ARG A 267 1.34 -5.84 -16.27
C ARG A 267 2.49 -5.35 -17.15
N ASP A 268 3.66 -5.15 -16.56
CA ASP A 268 4.86 -4.66 -17.29
C ASP A 268 5.51 -5.71 -18.20
N LEU A 269 5.12 -6.96 -18.09
CA LEU A 269 5.55 -8.07 -18.96
C LEU A 269 4.43 -8.57 -19.88
N SER A 270 3.25 -7.96 -19.84
CA SER A 270 2.08 -8.37 -20.63
C SER A 270 1.59 -7.24 -21.53
N ASP A 271 1.34 -7.56 -22.79
CA ASP A 271 0.71 -6.64 -23.76
C ASP A 271 -0.83 -6.58 -23.58
N LYS A 272 -1.39 -7.38 -22.65
CA LYS A 272 -2.84 -7.49 -22.45
C LYS A 272 -3.31 -6.56 -21.34
N PRO A 273 -4.49 -5.92 -21.49
CA PRO A 273 -5.06 -5.07 -20.44
C PRO A 273 -5.51 -5.89 -19.21
N GLU A 274 -5.92 -7.15 -19.42
CA GLU A 274 -6.29 -8.08 -18.35
C GLU A 274 -5.54 -9.39 -18.50
N GLN A 275 -5.15 -9.97 -17.37
CA GLN A 275 -4.41 -11.22 -17.33
C GLN A 275 -5.37 -12.44 -17.45
N PRO A 276 -4.90 -13.55 -18.05
CA PRO A 276 -5.71 -14.73 -18.20
C PRO A 276 -5.98 -15.42 -16.86
N LEU A 277 -7.24 -15.60 -16.52
CA LEU A 277 -7.69 -16.32 -15.31
C LEU A 277 -8.49 -17.54 -15.71
N TYR A 278 -8.24 -18.65 -15.03
CA TYR A 278 -8.97 -19.91 -15.14
C TYR A 278 -9.98 -19.99 -14.03
N GLU A 279 -11.21 -20.41 -14.33
CA GLU A 279 -12.23 -20.68 -13.32
C GLU A 279 -12.18 -22.14 -12.95
N VAL A 280 -11.96 -22.44 -11.67
CA VAL A 280 -11.92 -23.81 -11.14
C VAL A 280 -13.14 -24.04 -10.27
N VAL A 281 -13.90 -25.07 -10.60
CA VAL A 281 -15.12 -25.47 -9.90
C VAL A 281 -14.89 -26.83 -9.27
N VAL A 282 -15.24 -26.98 -8.01
CA VAL A 282 -15.43 -28.29 -7.38
C VAL A 282 -16.90 -28.43 -6.98
N SER A 283 -17.55 -29.49 -7.44
CA SER A 283 -18.93 -29.83 -7.12
C SER A 283 -18.97 -31.06 -6.24
N LEU A 284 -19.83 -31.06 -5.23
CA LEU A 284 -20.14 -32.19 -4.36
C LEU A 284 -21.55 -32.69 -4.71
N SER A 285 -21.67 -33.97 -5.04
CA SER A 285 -22.94 -34.54 -5.44
C SER A 285 -23.30 -35.75 -4.60
N ARG A 286 -24.61 -35.92 -4.37
CA ARG A 286 -25.26 -37.10 -3.82
C ARG A 286 -26.10 -37.70 -4.94
N GLY A 287 -25.64 -38.81 -5.55
CA GLY A 287 -26.20 -39.28 -6.81
C GLY A 287 -26.10 -38.23 -7.89
N ASP A 288 -27.23 -37.84 -8.49
CA ASP A 288 -27.30 -36.80 -9.54
C ASP A 288 -27.56 -35.38 -8.97
N GLU A 289 -27.75 -35.22 -7.68
CA GLU A 289 -28.04 -33.95 -7.03
C GLU A 289 -26.74 -33.28 -6.56
N ILE A 290 -26.47 -32.03 -7.02
CA ILE A 290 -25.38 -31.18 -6.49
C ILE A 290 -25.83 -30.60 -5.15
N VAL A 291 -25.13 -30.96 -4.07
CA VAL A 291 -25.47 -30.54 -2.71
C VAL A 291 -24.61 -29.34 -2.27
N ASP A 292 -23.40 -29.22 -2.79
CA ASP A 292 -22.49 -28.09 -2.52
C ASP A 292 -21.50 -27.88 -3.67
N GLY A 293 -20.84 -26.71 -3.71
CA GLY A 293 -19.83 -26.41 -4.70
C GLY A 293 -19.04 -25.15 -4.35
N LYS A 294 -17.78 -25.11 -4.77
CA LYS A 294 -16.92 -23.91 -4.67
C LYS A 294 -16.39 -23.53 -6.03
N ILE A 295 -16.31 -22.24 -6.27
CA ILE A 295 -15.76 -21.64 -7.49
C ILE A 295 -14.63 -20.70 -7.08
N VAL A 296 -13.46 -20.88 -7.66
CA VAL A 296 -12.30 -20.00 -7.47
C VAL A 296 -11.69 -19.65 -8.81
N LYS A 297 -11.02 -18.49 -8.88
CA LYS A 297 -10.25 -18.09 -10.06
C LYS A 297 -8.77 -18.20 -9.75
N ILE A 298 -8.01 -18.76 -10.68
CA ILE A 298 -6.57 -18.91 -10.58
C ILE A 298 -5.89 -18.38 -11.85
N GLY A 299 -4.66 -17.92 -11.73
CA GLY A 299 -3.77 -17.71 -12.87
C GLY A 299 -2.69 -18.77 -12.91
N LEU A 300 -2.42 -19.32 -14.10
CA LEU A 300 -1.34 -20.29 -14.26
C LEU A 300 -0.02 -19.53 -14.36
N ARG A 301 0.86 -19.70 -13.37
CA ARG A 301 2.14 -19.02 -13.27
C ARG A 301 3.15 -19.84 -12.47
N ASP A 302 4.41 -19.71 -12.85
CA ASP A 302 5.56 -20.13 -12.03
C ASP A 302 6.21 -18.88 -11.43
N LEU A 303 5.92 -18.59 -10.17
CA LEU A 303 6.52 -17.47 -9.42
C LEU A 303 7.47 -18.00 -8.37
N VAL A 304 8.75 -17.80 -8.61
CA VAL A 304 9.82 -18.24 -7.71
C VAL A 304 10.35 -17.05 -6.93
N PHE A 305 10.38 -17.15 -5.60
CA PHE A 305 11.11 -16.26 -4.71
C PHE A 305 12.48 -16.87 -4.39
N ASP A 306 13.55 -16.30 -4.93
CA ASP A 306 14.91 -16.75 -4.74
C ASP A 306 15.56 -15.96 -3.58
N ASN A 307 15.82 -16.65 -2.47
CA ASN A 307 16.57 -16.17 -1.33
C ASN A 307 17.82 -17.03 -1.06
N SER A 308 18.34 -17.70 -2.07
CA SER A 308 19.53 -18.54 -1.99
C SER A 308 20.80 -17.69 -1.73
N PRO A 309 21.83 -18.30 -1.11
CA PRO A 309 23.13 -17.66 -0.95
C PRO A 309 23.80 -17.36 -2.32
N ASP A 310 24.48 -16.24 -2.40
CA ASP A 310 25.36 -15.86 -3.50
C ASP A 310 26.69 -15.26 -3.00
N GLU A 311 27.55 -14.77 -3.89
CA GLU A 311 28.85 -14.17 -3.56
C GLU A 311 28.76 -12.93 -2.68
N ILE A 312 27.61 -12.21 -2.70
CA ILE A 312 27.37 -10.99 -1.92
C ILE A 312 26.78 -11.32 -0.54
N GLY A 313 25.91 -12.34 -0.48
CA GLY A 313 25.18 -12.71 0.72
C GLY A 313 24.01 -13.66 0.45
N LYS A 314 22.77 -13.15 0.42
CA LYS A 314 21.57 -13.91 0.02
C LYS A 314 20.76 -13.07 -0.95
N ASN A 315 20.24 -13.71 -1.98
CA ASN A 315 19.30 -13.10 -2.92
C ASN A 315 17.99 -12.64 -2.23
N PHE A 316 17.31 -11.71 -2.85
CA PHE A 316 15.92 -11.36 -2.59
C PHE A 316 15.31 -11.00 -3.94
N ARG A 317 14.92 -11.99 -4.71
CA ARG A 317 14.55 -11.83 -6.10
C ARG A 317 13.32 -12.65 -6.44
N PHE A 318 12.44 -12.06 -7.24
CA PHE A 318 11.30 -12.74 -7.85
C PHE A 318 11.60 -13.07 -9.31
N THR A 319 11.23 -14.29 -9.72
CA THR A 319 11.26 -14.73 -11.11
C THR A 319 9.88 -15.23 -11.48
N LEU A 320 9.28 -14.68 -12.53
CA LEU A 320 7.94 -15.05 -13.01
C LEU A 320 8.06 -15.74 -14.37
N ASN A 321 7.59 -16.98 -14.46
CA ASN A 321 7.64 -17.80 -15.68
C ASN A 321 9.05 -17.82 -16.32
N GLY A 322 10.08 -17.89 -15.49
CA GLY A 322 11.47 -17.87 -15.91
C GLY A 322 12.08 -16.47 -16.15
N VAL A 323 11.31 -15.39 -16.06
CA VAL A 323 11.78 -14.01 -16.27
C VAL A 323 12.06 -13.34 -14.92
N PRO A 324 13.30 -12.89 -14.64
CA PRO A 324 13.59 -12.12 -13.43
C PRO A 324 12.86 -10.78 -13.41
N LEU A 325 12.22 -10.46 -12.28
CA LEU A 325 11.49 -9.21 -12.09
C LEU A 325 12.35 -8.19 -11.35
N PHE A 326 12.28 -6.93 -11.77
CA PHE A 326 12.56 -5.80 -10.89
C PHE A 326 11.25 -5.28 -10.31
N ILE A 327 11.10 -5.39 -8.99
CA ILE A 327 9.87 -4.97 -8.33
C ILE A 327 9.84 -3.44 -8.22
N LYS A 328 8.70 -2.88 -8.62
CA LYS A 328 8.38 -1.45 -8.62
C LYS A 328 7.06 -1.28 -7.89
N GLY A 329 7.08 -0.67 -6.71
CA GLY A 329 5.85 -0.66 -5.92
C GLY A 329 5.77 0.41 -4.85
N ALA A 330 4.70 0.33 -4.08
CA ALA A 330 4.46 1.16 -2.90
C ALA A 330 3.78 0.36 -1.79
N ASN A 331 3.99 0.81 -0.55
CA ASN A 331 3.29 0.29 0.62
C ASN A 331 1.88 0.87 0.66
N TYR A 332 0.91 0.02 0.84
CA TYR A 332 -0.52 0.33 0.87
C TYR A 332 -1.07 0.29 2.29
N VAL A 333 -1.94 1.21 2.59
CA VAL A 333 -2.76 1.25 3.79
C VAL A 333 -4.23 1.36 3.37
N PRO A 334 -5.19 0.64 4.00
CA PRO A 334 -6.60 0.79 3.69
C PRO A 334 -7.02 2.27 3.77
N PRO A 335 -7.72 2.80 2.75
CA PRO A 335 -7.90 4.25 2.60
C PRO A 335 -8.92 4.88 3.55
N ASP A 336 -9.65 4.08 4.33
CA ASP A 336 -10.64 4.58 5.28
C ASP A 336 -10.82 3.62 6.47
N VAL A 337 -10.65 4.14 7.70
CA VAL A 337 -10.84 3.37 8.94
C VAL A 337 -12.28 3.44 9.47
N THR A 338 -13.08 4.38 8.98
CA THR A 338 -14.44 4.63 9.47
C THR A 338 -15.51 3.94 8.63
N ASP A 339 -15.17 3.57 7.39
CA ASP A 339 -16.11 3.07 6.39
C ASP A 339 -15.96 1.55 6.14
N VAL A 340 -16.85 1.04 5.33
CA VAL A 340 -16.78 -0.28 4.73
C VAL A 340 -15.99 -0.23 3.42
N PHE A 341 -15.63 -1.39 2.90
CA PHE A 341 -14.87 -1.48 1.66
C PHE A 341 -15.66 -0.93 0.45
N ASP A 342 -15.09 0.07 -0.23
CA ASP A 342 -15.65 0.68 -1.45
C ASP A 342 -14.94 0.14 -2.69
N ARG A 343 -15.69 -0.62 -3.53
CA ARG A 343 -15.18 -1.22 -4.76
C ARG A 343 -14.71 -0.19 -5.79
N GLU A 344 -15.43 0.92 -5.94
CA GLU A 344 -15.07 1.94 -6.93
C GLU A 344 -13.82 2.73 -6.49
N LYS A 345 -13.70 3.05 -5.20
CA LYS A 345 -12.49 3.64 -4.62
C LYS A 345 -11.28 2.71 -4.81
N CYS A 346 -11.47 1.41 -4.61
CA CYS A 346 -10.45 0.39 -4.86
C CYS A 346 -10.03 0.36 -6.34
N ARG A 347 -10.98 0.33 -7.30
CA ARG A 347 -10.67 0.37 -8.74
C ARG A 347 -9.90 1.61 -9.13
N ARG A 348 -10.29 2.79 -8.63
CA ARG A 348 -9.57 4.04 -8.91
C ARG A 348 -8.16 4.01 -8.36
N LEU A 349 -7.96 3.51 -7.13
CA LEU A 349 -6.63 3.37 -6.54
C LEU A 349 -5.74 2.42 -7.35
N LEU A 350 -6.24 1.25 -7.73
CA LEU A 350 -5.47 0.30 -8.53
C LEU A 350 -5.19 0.84 -9.95
N SER A 351 -6.08 1.65 -10.52
CA SER A 351 -5.80 2.35 -11.78
C SER A 351 -4.67 3.39 -11.63
N ASP A 352 -4.55 4.02 -10.47
CA ASP A 352 -3.46 4.94 -10.18
C ASP A 352 -2.13 4.18 -9.94
N VAL A 353 -2.17 2.96 -9.39
CA VAL A 353 -1.01 2.05 -9.31
C VAL A 353 -0.50 1.67 -10.71
N GLU A 354 -1.41 1.30 -11.62
CA GLU A 354 -1.08 1.03 -13.02
C GLU A 354 -0.52 2.29 -13.72
N PHE A 355 -1.14 3.44 -13.48
CA PHE A 355 -0.68 4.73 -14.01
C PHE A 355 0.77 5.02 -13.61
N MET A 356 1.15 4.70 -12.37
CA MET A 356 2.51 4.91 -11.86
C MET A 356 3.51 3.81 -12.28
N ASN A 357 3.14 2.89 -13.17
CA ASN A 357 3.97 1.76 -13.64
C ASN A 357 4.45 0.85 -12.51
N MET A 358 3.66 0.70 -11.45
CA MET A 358 3.94 -0.22 -10.37
C MET A 358 3.47 -1.63 -10.72
N ASN A 359 4.24 -2.64 -10.32
CA ASN A 359 3.92 -4.06 -10.51
C ASN A 359 3.71 -4.82 -9.20
N MET A 360 3.87 -4.16 -8.05
CA MET A 360 3.61 -4.75 -6.73
C MET A 360 3.05 -3.73 -5.74
N ILE A 361 2.16 -4.20 -4.87
CA ILE A 361 1.67 -3.49 -3.68
C ILE A 361 2.04 -4.32 -2.45
N ARG A 362 2.56 -3.68 -1.40
CA ARG A 362 2.73 -4.31 -0.08
C ARG A 362 1.66 -3.82 0.87
N ILE A 363 0.84 -4.73 1.38
CA ILE A 363 -0.09 -4.48 2.48
C ILE A 363 0.68 -4.68 3.78
N PHE A 364 1.03 -3.58 4.45
CA PHE A 364 1.93 -3.64 5.61
C PHE A 364 1.24 -4.12 6.89
N GLY A 365 2.02 -4.66 7.83
CA GLY A 365 1.53 -5.38 9.01
C GLY A 365 0.69 -4.59 10.02
N GLY A 366 0.61 -3.27 9.93
CA GLY A 366 -0.31 -2.46 10.74
C GLY A 366 -1.73 -2.40 10.20
N SER A 367 -1.98 -2.91 8.98
CA SER A 367 -3.24 -2.80 8.25
C SER A 367 -4.19 -3.97 8.52
N GLY A 368 -3.88 -5.15 8.02
CA GLY A 368 -4.74 -6.33 8.02
C GLY A 368 -4.86 -6.95 6.64
N TYR A 369 -6.01 -7.54 6.35
CA TYR A 369 -6.29 -8.18 5.06
C TYR A 369 -7.43 -7.43 4.37
N GLU A 370 -7.31 -7.31 3.04
CA GLU A 370 -8.31 -6.67 2.22
C GLU A 370 -9.47 -7.62 1.87
N ASN A 371 -10.55 -7.02 1.33
CA ASN A 371 -11.67 -7.75 0.78
C ASN A 371 -11.24 -8.53 -0.48
N GLU A 372 -11.89 -9.66 -0.79
CA GLU A 372 -11.64 -10.48 -1.97
C GLU A 372 -11.55 -9.66 -3.27
N PHE A 373 -12.41 -8.68 -3.40
CA PHE A 373 -12.45 -7.82 -4.57
C PHE A 373 -11.12 -7.10 -4.85
N PHE A 374 -10.36 -6.74 -3.82
CA PHE A 374 -9.03 -6.11 -3.99
C PHE A 374 -8.05 -7.08 -4.66
N TYR A 375 -8.01 -8.33 -4.19
CA TYR A 375 -7.12 -9.35 -4.77
C TYR A 375 -7.59 -9.76 -6.17
N ASP A 376 -8.88 -9.92 -6.40
CA ASP A 376 -9.48 -10.18 -7.72
C ASP A 376 -9.10 -9.10 -8.75
N GLU A 377 -9.11 -7.84 -8.36
CA GLU A 377 -8.70 -6.73 -9.24
C GLU A 377 -7.18 -6.73 -9.46
N CYS A 378 -6.36 -7.09 -8.45
CA CYS A 378 -4.92 -7.27 -8.62
C CYS A 378 -4.61 -8.43 -9.58
N ASP A 379 -5.35 -9.55 -9.46
CA ASP A 379 -5.22 -10.71 -10.36
C ASP A 379 -5.48 -10.33 -11.82
N LYS A 380 -6.57 -9.62 -12.08
CA LYS A 380 -6.93 -9.16 -13.44
C LYS A 380 -5.89 -8.22 -14.02
N ARG A 381 -5.37 -7.31 -13.22
CA ARG A 381 -4.46 -6.25 -13.63
C ARG A 381 -3.01 -6.67 -13.73
N GLY A 382 -2.64 -7.84 -13.22
CA GLY A 382 -1.24 -8.27 -13.15
C GLY A 382 -0.40 -7.46 -12.15
N ILE A 383 -1.00 -7.12 -11.01
CA ILE A 383 -0.33 -6.43 -9.89
C ILE A 383 -0.03 -7.45 -8.80
N LEU A 384 1.24 -7.66 -8.48
CA LEU A 384 1.64 -8.53 -7.38
C LEU A 384 1.26 -7.94 -6.02
N VAL A 385 0.95 -8.81 -5.07
CA VAL A 385 0.66 -8.45 -3.69
C VAL A 385 1.68 -9.13 -2.75
N TRP A 386 2.33 -8.31 -1.93
CA TRP A 386 3.07 -8.73 -0.76
C TRP A 386 2.17 -8.50 0.45
N GLN A 387 1.73 -9.58 1.11
CA GLN A 387 0.84 -9.53 2.26
C GLN A 387 1.61 -9.75 3.57
N ASP A 388 1.66 -8.73 4.42
CA ASP A 388 2.08 -8.92 5.80
C ASP A 388 0.93 -9.50 6.63
N PHE A 389 1.25 -10.42 7.56
CA PHE A 389 0.34 -10.71 8.65
C PHE A 389 0.22 -9.48 9.58
N PRO A 390 -0.94 -9.24 10.21
CA PRO A 390 -1.17 -8.01 10.96
C PRO A 390 -0.46 -7.98 12.32
N PHE A 391 0.85 -7.85 12.23
CA PHE A 391 1.80 -7.64 13.32
C PHE A 391 2.78 -6.54 12.92
N ALA A 392 2.79 -5.41 13.65
CA ALA A 392 3.65 -4.27 13.30
C ALA A 392 4.22 -3.57 14.52
N CYS A 393 5.51 -3.28 14.50
CA CYS A 393 6.22 -2.31 15.35
C CYS A 393 6.00 -2.44 16.86
N GLN A 394 5.50 -3.58 17.38
CA GLN A 394 5.11 -3.75 18.78
C GLN A 394 5.39 -5.17 19.30
N GLY A 395 5.36 -5.33 20.62
CA GLY A 395 5.41 -6.64 21.29
C GLY A 395 4.02 -7.24 21.49
N TYR A 396 3.68 -8.27 20.76
CA TYR A 396 2.40 -8.97 20.87
C TYR A 396 2.43 -10.02 21.99
N PRO A 397 1.30 -10.25 22.72
CA PRO A 397 1.25 -11.18 23.85
C PRO A 397 1.16 -12.65 23.43
N LEU A 398 2.03 -13.08 22.51
CA LEU A 398 2.11 -14.45 21.96
C LEU A 398 2.41 -15.53 23.03
N PHE A 399 2.84 -15.13 24.23
CA PHE A 399 3.03 -16.03 25.37
C PHE A 399 1.70 -16.39 26.06
N LEU A 400 0.58 -15.78 25.68
CA LEU A 400 -0.76 -16.15 26.16
C LEU A 400 -1.32 -17.26 25.25
N PRO A 401 -1.63 -18.48 25.79
CA PRO A 401 -2.06 -19.60 24.94
C PRO A 401 -3.31 -19.27 24.11
N ALA A 402 -4.32 -18.62 24.68
CA ALA A 402 -5.53 -18.26 23.96
C ALA A 402 -5.25 -17.27 22.81
N PHE A 403 -4.40 -16.27 23.04
CA PHE A 403 -4.00 -15.33 22.00
C PHE A 403 -3.21 -16.03 20.89
N MET A 404 -2.27 -16.92 21.27
CA MET A 404 -1.48 -17.70 20.32
C MET A 404 -2.36 -18.59 19.45
N GLU A 405 -3.33 -19.27 20.04
CA GLU A 405 -4.29 -20.11 19.30
C GLU A 405 -5.16 -19.28 18.35
N ASN A 406 -5.65 -18.12 18.80
CA ASN A 406 -6.46 -17.22 17.99
C ASN A 406 -5.70 -16.72 16.75
N VAL A 407 -4.45 -16.27 16.91
CA VAL A 407 -3.65 -15.79 15.76
C VAL A 407 -3.20 -16.93 14.83
N LYS A 408 -3.03 -18.16 15.31
CA LYS A 408 -2.79 -19.33 14.45
C LYS A 408 -4.01 -19.68 13.59
N LYS A 409 -5.21 -19.65 14.18
CA LYS A 409 -6.48 -19.85 13.44
C LYS A 409 -6.66 -18.77 12.37
N GLU A 410 -6.36 -17.51 12.73
CA GLU A 410 -6.38 -16.39 11.77
C GLU A 410 -5.44 -16.64 10.59
N ALA A 411 -4.19 -16.99 10.88
CA ALA A 411 -3.18 -17.22 9.86
C ALA A 411 -3.59 -18.36 8.91
N GLU A 412 -4.05 -19.48 9.46
CA GLU A 412 -4.52 -20.62 8.67
C GLU A 412 -5.69 -20.24 7.76
N TYR A 413 -6.70 -19.57 8.32
CA TYR A 413 -7.87 -19.10 7.55
C TYR A 413 -7.45 -18.17 6.40
N GLN A 414 -6.61 -17.19 6.68
CA GLN A 414 -6.22 -16.19 5.68
C GLN A 414 -5.31 -16.78 4.59
N VAL A 415 -4.43 -17.70 4.94
CA VAL A 415 -3.61 -18.41 3.94
C VAL A 415 -4.50 -19.25 3.03
N LYS A 416 -5.45 -20.01 3.57
CA LYS A 416 -6.42 -20.80 2.80
C LYS A 416 -7.31 -19.93 1.91
N ARG A 417 -7.66 -18.74 2.38
CA ARG A 417 -8.45 -17.77 1.60
C ARG A 417 -7.67 -17.21 0.42
N LEU A 418 -6.42 -16.82 0.65
CA LEU A 418 -5.66 -16.00 -0.29
C LEU A 418 -4.79 -16.79 -1.28
N HIS A 419 -4.48 -18.05 -1.03
CA HIS A 419 -3.52 -18.80 -1.86
C HIS A 419 -3.95 -19.04 -3.30
N PHE A 420 -5.22 -18.85 -3.65
CA PHE A 420 -5.73 -18.98 -5.02
C PHE A 420 -5.34 -17.80 -5.91
N HIS A 421 -5.07 -16.63 -5.32
CA HIS A 421 -4.81 -15.42 -6.08
C HIS A 421 -3.44 -15.46 -6.77
N PRO A 422 -3.37 -15.40 -8.10
CA PRO A 422 -2.09 -15.34 -8.79
C PRO A 422 -1.33 -14.03 -8.53
N SER A 423 -1.97 -12.99 -8.07
CA SER A 423 -1.30 -11.76 -7.63
C SER A 423 -0.50 -11.94 -6.34
N LEU A 424 -0.89 -12.86 -5.45
CA LEU A 424 -0.22 -13.03 -4.17
C LEU A 424 1.19 -13.61 -4.34
N ALA A 425 2.21 -12.80 -4.10
CA ALA A 425 3.61 -13.14 -4.33
C ALA A 425 4.35 -13.62 -3.08
N LEU A 426 3.99 -13.06 -1.92
CA LEU A 426 4.75 -13.26 -0.68
C LEU A 426 3.87 -13.03 0.53
N PHE A 427 3.95 -13.95 1.49
CA PHE A 427 3.53 -13.73 2.86
C PHE A 427 4.71 -13.27 3.72
N CYS A 428 4.49 -12.25 4.54
CA CYS A 428 5.49 -11.75 5.48
C CYS A 428 4.94 -11.81 6.92
N GLY A 429 5.71 -12.37 7.84
CA GLY A 429 5.26 -12.61 9.21
C GLY A 429 4.95 -11.34 9.99
N ASN A 430 5.73 -10.27 9.79
CA ASN A 430 5.52 -9.02 10.52
C ASN A 430 6.19 -7.82 9.86
N ASN A 431 5.77 -6.61 10.28
CA ASN A 431 6.47 -5.36 10.00
C ASN A 431 7.31 -4.91 11.20
N GLU A 432 8.64 -4.82 11.06
CA GLU A 432 9.60 -4.19 11.97
C GLU A 432 9.68 -4.74 13.40
N ILE A 433 9.09 -5.88 13.74
CA ILE A 433 9.16 -6.42 15.11
C ILE A 433 10.60 -6.72 15.51
N GLU A 434 11.41 -7.27 14.61
CA GLU A 434 12.84 -7.54 14.88
C GLU A 434 13.62 -6.23 15.09
N ALA A 435 13.36 -5.24 14.25
CA ALA A 435 13.97 -3.92 14.39
C ALA A 435 13.61 -3.25 15.71
N MET A 436 12.32 -3.33 16.12
CA MET A 436 11.83 -2.84 17.39
C MET A 436 12.45 -3.59 18.57
N SER A 437 12.52 -4.91 18.52
CA SER A 437 13.09 -5.75 19.56
C SER A 437 14.55 -5.40 19.86
N VAL A 438 15.32 -5.05 18.82
CA VAL A 438 16.73 -4.66 18.96
C VAL A 438 16.91 -3.22 19.40
N ASN A 439 16.06 -2.30 18.93
CA ASN A 439 16.32 -0.87 19.04
C ASN A 439 15.51 -0.19 20.17
N TRP A 440 14.28 -0.65 20.45
CA TRP A 440 13.35 0.04 21.35
C TRP A 440 12.74 -0.86 22.44
N MET A 441 12.54 -2.18 22.16
CA MET A 441 11.97 -3.11 23.12
C MET A 441 13.06 -4.07 23.65
N PHE A 442 13.70 -3.72 24.75
CA PHE A 442 14.74 -4.56 25.36
C PHE A 442 14.22 -5.65 26.30
N PHE A 443 12.93 -6.02 26.21
CA PHE A 443 12.28 -6.91 27.16
C PHE A 443 12.14 -8.32 26.62
N SER A 444 12.79 -9.25 27.29
CA SER A 444 12.93 -10.65 26.92
C SER A 444 11.62 -11.37 26.62
N ARG A 445 10.61 -11.18 27.46
CA ARG A 445 9.37 -11.96 27.42
C ARG A 445 8.62 -11.89 26.07
N TYR A 446 8.60 -10.72 25.40
CA TYR A 446 7.98 -10.55 24.08
C TYR A 446 8.90 -11.01 22.95
N ILE A 447 10.20 -10.88 23.15
CA ILE A 447 11.22 -11.29 22.19
C ILE A 447 11.32 -12.83 22.14
N ASP A 448 11.31 -13.50 23.32
CA ASP A 448 11.48 -14.94 23.42
C ASP A 448 10.39 -15.75 22.70
N VAL A 449 9.19 -15.19 22.56
CA VAL A 449 8.07 -15.84 21.86
C VAL A 449 7.94 -15.45 20.39
N ALA A 450 8.51 -14.32 19.98
CA ALA A 450 8.41 -13.81 18.62
C ALA A 450 9.20 -14.67 17.62
N GLU A 451 10.44 -15.06 17.95
CA GLU A 451 11.24 -15.90 17.05
C GLU A 451 10.58 -17.26 16.78
N PRO A 452 10.18 -18.08 17.79
CA PRO A 452 9.46 -19.33 17.53
C PRO A 452 8.21 -19.15 16.66
N PHE A 453 7.43 -18.13 16.92
CA PHE A 453 6.18 -17.90 16.18
C PHE A 453 6.45 -17.52 14.72
N PHE A 454 7.26 -16.46 14.47
CA PHE A 454 7.45 -15.94 13.10
C PHE A 454 8.37 -16.83 12.26
N TYR A 455 9.38 -17.47 12.84
CA TYR A 455 10.36 -18.26 12.08
C TYR A 455 9.94 -19.73 11.90
N TYR A 456 9.08 -20.28 12.76
CA TYR A 456 8.69 -21.69 12.70
C TYR A 456 7.19 -21.90 12.59
N ASP A 457 6.38 -21.41 13.53
CA ASP A 457 4.94 -21.72 13.57
C ASP A 457 4.21 -21.12 12.37
N LEU A 458 4.36 -19.83 12.14
CA LEU A 458 3.68 -19.13 11.05
C LEU A 458 4.17 -19.57 9.66
N LYS A 459 5.49 -19.81 9.55
CA LYS A 459 6.09 -20.43 8.36
C LYS A 459 5.46 -21.78 8.05
N LYS A 460 5.30 -22.64 9.07
CA LYS A 460 4.68 -23.94 8.90
C LYS A 460 3.23 -23.84 8.45
N ILE A 461 2.44 -22.93 9.05
CA ILE A 461 1.05 -22.68 8.63
C ILE A 461 0.98 -22.30 7.16
N VAL A 462 1.84 -21.40 6.70
CA VAL A 462 1.88 -21.00 5.28
C VAL A 462 2.23 -22.18 4.38
N GLN A 463 3.28 -22.95 4.71
CA GLN A 463 3.76 -24.09 3.91
C GLN A 463 2.78 -25.27 3.87
N ASP A 464 2.06 -25.51 4.96
CA ASP A 464 1.06 -26.60 5.00
C ASP A 464 -0.18 -26.26 4.12
N ASN A 465 -0.49 -24.95 3.94
CA ASN A 465 -1.74 -24.54 3.31
C ASN A 465 -1.55 -23.85 1.95
N SER A 466 -0.32 -23.53 1.53
CA SER A 466 -0.07 -22.85 0.24
C SER A 466 1.33 -23.14 -0.31
N ASP A 467 1.53 -22.84 -1.59
CA ASP A 467 2.82 -22.85 -2.27
C ASP A 467 3.45 -21.42 -2.33
N VAL A 468 2.81 -20.42 -1.69
CA VAL A 468 3.27 -19.03 -1.67
C VAL A 468 4.51 -18.88 -0.80
N ALA A 469 5.47 -18.09 -1.25
CA ALA A 469 6.69 -17.82 -0.50
C ALA A 469 6.41 -17.13 0.84
N TYR A 470 7.29 -17.36 1.82
CA TYR A 470 7.19 -16.77 3.16
C TYR A 470 8.52 -16.20 3.64
N ILE A 471 8.46 -15.01 4.26
CA ILE A 471 9.56 -14.44 5.06
C ILE A 471 9.07 -14.12 6.47
N PRO A 472 9.93 -14.26 7.51
CA PRO A 472 9.50 -14.11 8.91
C PRO A 472 9.18 -12.66 9.31
N GLY A 473 9.76 -11.68 8.65
CA GLY A 473 9.53 -10.24 8.91
C GLY A 473 10.13 -9.36 7.84
N SER A 474 9.76 -8.09 7.82
CA SER A 474 10.31 -7.03 6.98
C SER A 474 10.67 -5.83 7.89
N PRO A 475 11.94 -5.33 7.89
CA PRO A 475 13.09 -5.86 7.14
C PRO A 475 13.57 -7.20 7.72
N SER A 476 13.93 -8.11 6.82
CA SER A 476 14.45 -9.43 7.17
C SER A 476 15.99 -9.45 7.28
N GLY A 477 16.53 -10.43 7.97
CA GLY A 477 17.96 -10.56 8.20
C GLY A 477 18.50 -11.99 8.02
N VAL A 478 19.66 -12.25 8.58
CA VAL A 478 20.26 -13.59 8.59
C VAL A 478 19.50 -14.53 9.53
N SER A 479 19.11 -14.01 10.69
CA SER A 479 18.31 -14.68 11.71
C SER A 479 17.63 -13.62 12.57
N TYR A 480 16.74 -14.04 13.48
CA TYR A 480 16.08 -13.12 14.39
C TYR A 480 17.08 -12.21 15.11
N MET A 481 16.85 -10.91 15.05
CA MET A 481 17.69 -9.83 15.60
C MET A 481 19.09 -9.64 14.98
N PHE A 482 19.53 -10.47 14.02
CA PHE A 482 20.84 -10.33 13.41
C PHE A 482 20.76 -10.06 11.91
N GLY A 483 21.42 -8.97 11.49
CA GLY A 483 21.53 -8.61 10.08
C GLY A 483 20.25 -8.01 9.48
N TYR A 484 19.20 -7.72 10.28
CA TYR A 484 18.04 -6.98 9.78
C TYR A 484 18.51 -5.63 9.21
N ALA A 485 17.93 -5.23 8.07
CA ALA A 485 18.35 -4.04 7.31
C ALA A 485 19.83 -4.03 6.87
N ALA A 486 20.49 -5.19 6.80
CA ALA A 486 21.81 -5.31 6.16
C ALA A 486 21.64 -5.21 4.64
N ASP A 487 22.66 -4.66 3.96
CA ASP A 487 22.56 -4.47 2.50
C ASP A 487 22.70 -5.79 1.72
N ASN A 488 23.35 -6.78 2.29
CA ASN A 488 23.70 -8.03 1.59
C ASN A 488 22.73 -9.20 1.85
N VAL A 489 21.73 -9.05 2.70
CA VAL A 489 20.78 -10.10 3.07
C VAL A 489 19.38 -9.51 3.30
N GLY A 490 18.36 -10.18 2.80
CA GLY A 490 16.97 -9.79 3.02
C GLY A 490 16.58 -8.49 2.35
N ASP A 491 15.55 -7.87 2.90
CA ASP A 491 15.08 -6.56 2.50
C ASP A 491 15.46 -5.48 3.51
N ALA A 492 15.35 -4.22 3.13
CA ALA A 492 15.78 -3.10 3.96
C ALA A 492 14.75 -1.98 4.03
N HIS A 493 14.52 -1.46 5.25
CA HIS A 493 13.84 -0.19 5.51
C HIS A 493 14.89 0.92 5.67
N ILE A 494 14.86 1.95 4.81
CA ILE A 494 15.92 2.98 4.73
C ILE A 494 15.39 4.31 5.21
N TRP A 495 15.23 4.45 6.52
CA TRP A 495 14.73 5.66 7.19
C TRP A 495 15.81 6.66 7.62
N ALA A 496 17.08 6.41 7.30
CA ALA A 496 18.16 7.37 7.52
C ALA A 496 17.93 8.68 6.74
N VAL A 497 17.37 8.62 5.53
CA VAL A 497 16.68 9.73 4.88
C VAL A 497 15.32 9.87 5.57
N TRP A 498 14.83 11.06 5.78
CA TRP A 498 13.65 11.43 6.53
C TRP A 498 13.82 11.35 8.05
N HIS A 499 13.67 10.18 8.72
CA HIS A 499 13.80 10.09 10.19
C HIS A 499 15.22 10.42 10.67
N GLY A 500 16.24 9.96 9.97
CA GLY A 500 17.65 10.22 10.29
C GLY A 500 18.19 11.55 9.76
N MET A 501 17.37 12.39 9.13
CA MET A 501 17.73 13.70 8.59
C MET A 501 18.93 13.68 7.61
N LYS A 502 19.21 12.54 6.98
CA LYS A 502 20.24 12.44 5.94
C LYS A 502 19.71 13.03 4.63
N PRO A 503 20.57 13.66 3.80
CA PRO A 503 20.16 14.11 2.48
C PRO A 503 19.77 12.90 1.60
N ALA A 504 18.91 13.11 0.59
CA ALA A 504 18.48 12.05 -0.32
C ALA A 504 19.65 11.33 -1.02
N THR A 505 20.77 12.01 -1.26
CA THR A 505 22.01 11.40 -1.78
C THR A 505 22.59 10.30 -0.89
N TYR A 506 22.08 10.14 0.34
CA TYR A 506 22.47 9.04 1.22
C TYR A 506 22.04 7.68 0.65
N PHE A 507 20.96 7.61 -0.14
CA PHE A 507 20.57 6.38 -0.82
C PHE A 507 21.71 5.79 -1.66
N LYS A 508 22.56 6.63 -2.27
CA LYS A 508 23.73 6.18 -3.04
C LYS A 508 24.82 5.46 -2.21
N LYS A 509 24.71 5.49 -0.89
CA LYS A 509 25.59 4.75 0.04
C LYS A 509 25.04 3.39 0.46
N ARG A 510 23.88 3.01 -0.06
CA ARG A 510 23.19 1.77 0.27
C ARG A 510 23.00 0.93 -1.00
N LEU A 511 23.23 -0.36 -0.86
CA LEU A 511 23.00 -1.36 -1.92
C LEU A 511 22.26 -2.57 -1.33
N PRO A 512 21.01 -2.40 -0.87
CA PRO A 512 20.25 -3.51 -0.31
C PRO A 512 19.91 -4.52 -1.40
N ARG A 513 19.66 -5.78 -1.02
CA ARG A 513 19.13 -6.75 -1.96
C ARG A 513 17.74 -6.37 -2.46
N PHE A 514 16.97 -5.68 -1.60
CA PHE A 514 15.65 -5.15 -1.87
C PHE A 514 15.34 -3.97 -0.93
N ALA A 515 14.82 -2.86 -1.43
CA ALA A 515 14.41 -1.71 -0.62
C ALA A 515 12.88 -1.73 -0.44
N SER A 516 12.40 -2.31 0.66
CA SER A 516 10.98 -2.52 0.93
C SER A 516 10.28 -1.34 1.60
N GLU A 517 11.05 -0.43 2.23
CA GLU A 517 10.55 0.85 2.70
C GLU A 517 11.60 1.96 2.62
N PHE A 518 11.19 3.08 2.07
CA PHE A 518 11.85 4.39 2.19
C PHE A 518 10.85 5.45 1.74
N GLY A 519 10.91 6.63 2.37
CA GLY A 519 9.90 7.64 2.11
C GLY A 519 10.32 9.05 2.50
N MET A 520 9.59 10.02 1.97
CA MET A 520 9.65 11.43 2.34
C MET A 520 8.24 12.01 2.30
N MET A 521 7.90 12.88 3.25
CA MET A 521 6.61 13.57 3.23
C MET A 521 6.65 14.82 2.36
N SER A 522 5.48 15.20 1.87
CA SER A 522 5.19 16.52 1.32
C SER A 522 3.90 17.07 1.92
N LEU A 523 3.58 18.31 1.64
CA LEU A 523 2.22 18.82 1.85
C LEU A 523 1.24 18.08 0.90
N PRO A 524 -0.04 17.94 1.30
CA PRO A 524 -1.10 17.43 0.45
C PRO A 524 -1.28 18.26 -0.84
N SER A 525 -2.24 17.89 -1.67
CA SER A 525 -2.64 18.70 -2.83
C SER A 525 -2.96 20.14 -2.41
N GLU A 526 -2.87 21.07 -3.36
CA GLU A 526 -3.22 22.48 -3.07
C GLU A 526 -4.66 22.62 -2.59
N ASN A 527 -5.58 21.82 -3.14
CA ASN A 527 -6.98 21.79 -2.76
C ASN A 527 -7.17 21.29 -1.32
N SER A 528 -6.60 20.13 -0.98
CA SER A 528 -6.61 19.60 0.39
C SER A 528 -5.97 20.56 1.38
N THR A 529 -4.80 21.13 1.03
CA THR A 529 -4.10 22.07 1.91
C THR A 529 -4.91 23.33 2.17
N LYS A 530 -5.52 23.94 1.15
CA LYS A 530 -6.39 25.12 1.31
C LYS A 530 -7.66 24.81 2.09
N LYS A 531 -8.26 23.64 1.87
CA LYS A 531 -9.43 23.19 2.64
C LYS A 531 -9.10 23.05 4.13
N ILE A 532 -7.94 22.48 4.48
CA ILE A 532 -7.45 22.38 5.86
C ILE A 532 -7.26 23.77 6.49
N LEU A 533 -6.61 24.66 5.77
CA LEU A 533 -6.19 25.96 6.30
C LEU A 533 -7.32 27.00 6.31
N GLY A 534 -8.23 26.96 5.34
CA GLY A 534 -9.18 28.05 5.09
C GLY A 534 -8.41 29.31 4.68
N ASP A 535 -8.67 30.42 5.38
CA ASP A 535 -8.01 31.72 5.12
C ASP A 535 -6.57 31.83 5.71
N ASP A 536 -6.06 30.79 6.42
CA ASP A 536 -4.72 30.81 7.01
C ASP A 536 -3.69 30.23 6.03
N GLU A 537 -2.91 31.09 5.39
CA GLU A 537 -1.87 30.68 4.43
C GLU A 537 -0.52 30.30 5.07
N ASN A 538 -0.48 30.09 6.38
CA ASN A 538 0.78 29.87 7.08
C ASN A 538 1.11 28.38 7.23
N ILE A 539 2.25 27.94 6.71
CA ILE A 539 2.75 26.56 6.89
C ILE A 539 2.94 26.18 8.38
N ASN A 540 3.02 27.14 9.30
CA ASN A 540 3.08 26.89 10.75
C ASN A 540 1.70 26.92 11.41
N SER A 541 0.61 26.97 10.65
CA SER A 541 -0.74 26.98 11.18
C SER A 541 -0.98 25.88 12.20
N LYS A 542 -1.73 26.19 13.24
CA LYS A 542 -2.19 25.18 14.22
C LYS A 542 -3.07 24.12 13.58
N LYS A 543 -3.87 24.49 12.55
CA LYS A 543 -4.73 23.57 11.80
C LYS A 543 -3.90 22.51 11.07
N LEU A 544 -2.81 22.93 10.43
CA LEU A 544 -1.92 22.01 9.73
C LEU A 544 -1.13 21.13 10.71
N LYS A 545 -0.69 21.70 11.85
CA LYS A 545 -0.02 20.92 12.91
C LYS A 545 -0.92 19.87 13.54
N ALA A 546 -2.21 20.13 13.67
CA ALA A 546 -3.16 19.15 14.18
C ALA A 546 -3.32 17.92 13.26
N ARG A 547 -2.87 18.03 12.02
CA ARG A 547 -2.90 16.96 11.01
C ARG A 547 -1.52 16.36 10.74
N ASP A 548 -0.53 16.64 11.58
CA ASP A 548 0.80 16.06 11.58
C ASP A 548 0.92 15.05 12.73
N PHE A 549 0.64 13.79 12.46
CA PHE A 549 0.79 12.70 13.45
C PHE A 549 2.21 12.15 13.50
N SER A 550 3.05 12.53 12.54
CA SER A 550 4.45 12.16 12.53
C SER A 550 5.27 13.06 13.47
N THR A 551 6.37 12.53 13.96
CA THR A 551 7.24 13.32 14.83
C THR A 551 7.91 14.47 14.07
N ASN A 552 7.38 15.70 14.24
CA ASN A 552 7.86 16.92 13.59
C ASN A 552 7.85 16.85 12.04
N GLY A 553 6.77 16.36 11.44
CA GLY A 553 6.63 16.21 9.99
C GLY A 553 6.76 17.54 9.25
N ILE A 554 6.04 18.59 9.70
CA ILE A 554 6.16 19.95 9.12
C ILE A 554 7.60 20.47 9.16
N GLY A 555 8.31 20.24 10.26
CA GLY A 555 9.71 20.61 10.37
C GLY A 555 10.60 19.91 9.34
N LYS A 556 10.40 18.61 9.17
CA LYS A 556 11.14 17.80 8.19
C LYS A 556 10.77 18.17 6.74
N ILE A 557 9.48 18.41 6.45
CA ILE A 557 9.03 18.93 5.15
C ILE A 557 9.78 20.22 4.82
N LYS A 558 9.83 21.18 5.74
CA LYS A 558 10.62 22.42 5.55
C LYS A 558 12.10 22.13 5.33
N TYR A 559 12.69 21.23 6.12
CA TYR A 559 14.10 20.90 6.01
C TYR A 559 14.47 20.41 4.62
N TYR A 560 13.72 19.44 4.07
CA TYR A 560 13.99 18.88 2.75
C TYR A 560 13.59 19.82 1.61
N THR A 561 12.51 20.59 1.76
CA THR A 561 12.13 21.63 0.80
C THR A 561 13.23 22.69 0.69
N LEU A 562 13.73 23.20 1.82
CA LEU A 562 14.79 24.23 1.86
C LEU A 562 16.18 23.67 1.51
N GLU A 563 16.33 22.39 1.37
CA GLU A 563 17.53 21.82 0.76
C GLU A 563 17.60 22.15 -0.74
N ARG A 564 16.44 22.21 -1.42
CA ARG A 564 16.32 22.44 -2.87
C ARG A 564 15.93 23.85 -3.24
N PHE A 565 14.96 24.43 -2.54
CA PHE A 565 14.38 25.75 -2.80
C PHE A 565 14.76 26.78 -1.73
N ASN A 566 14.67 28.06 -2.04
CA ASN A 566 14.51 29.09 -1.03
C ASN A 566 13.10 29.03 -0.43
N ALA A 567 12.87 29.66 0.73
CA ALA A 567 11.57 29.60 1.39
C ALA A 567 10.47 30.23 0.52
N PRO A 568 9.43 29.47 0.13
CA PRO A 568 8.29 30.04 -0.56
C PRO A 568 7.56 31.07 0.30
N LYS A 569 6.94 32.07 -0.36
CA LYS A 569 6.24 33.16 0.30
C LYS A 569 4.88 32.75 0.83
N ASP A 570 4.15 31.99 0.06
CA ASP A 570 2.77 31.56 0.31
C ASP A 570 2.64 30.02 0.41
N ILE A 571 1.46 29.56 0.77
CA ILE A 571 1.20 28.13 0.97
C ILE A 571 1.20 27.35 -0.35
N SER A 572 0.75 27.93 -1.46
CA SER A 572 0.78 27.28 -2.78
C SER A 572 2.20 26.99 -3.22
N GLY A 573 3.13 27.93 -3.01
CA GLY A 573 4.55 27.72 -3.23
C GLY A 573 5.15 26.64 -2.33
N TRP A 574 4.75 26.56 -1.06
CA TRP A 574 5.16 25.49 -0.15
C TRP A 574 4.65 24.11 -0.60
N VAL A 575 3.40 24.03 -1.05
CA VAL A 575 2.84 22.77 -1.60
C VAL A 575 3.67 22.32 -2.80
N TYR A 576 3.83 23.18 -3.80
CA TYR A 576 4.61 22.87 -5.00
C TYR A 576 6.05 22.43 -4.66
N ALA A 577 6.78 23.27 -3.90
CA ALA A 577 8.19 23.04 -3.61
C ALA A 577 8.40 21.78 -2.74
N SER A 578 7.50 21.49 -1.79
CA SER A 578 7.58 20.27 -0.97
C SER A 578 7.29 19.00 -1.76
N GLN A 579 6.33 19.05 -2.70
CA GLN A 579 6.03 17.91 -3.56
C GLN A 579 7.17 17.62 -4.56
N ILE A 580 7.81 18.64 -5.12
CA ILE A 580 9.02 18.44 -5.94
C ILE A 580 10.18 17.89 -5.09
N ALA A 581 10.35 18.37 -3.86
CA ALA A 581 11.38 17.85 -2.97
C ALA A 581 11.16 16.38 -2.60
N GLN A 582 9.92 15.98 -2.35
CA GLN A 582 9.52 14.56 -2.16
C GLN A 582 9.85 13.74 -3.40
N ALA A 583 9.39 14.17 -4.58
CA ALA A 583 9.55 13.48 -5.85
C ALA A 583 11.03 13.24 -6.19
N GLU A 584 11.84 14.29 -6.14
CA GLU A 584 13.27 14.21 -6.39
C GLU A 584 14.00 13.34 -5.37
N GLY A 585 13.60 13.43 -4.09
CA GLY A 585 14.20 12.62 -3.03
C GLY A 585 13.91 11.13 -3.19
N LEU A 586 12.67 10.74 -3.51
CA LEU A 586 12.28 9.35 -3.77
C LEU A 586 12.98 8.82 -5.02
N CYS A 587 12.99 9.60 -6.11
CA CYS A 587 13.57 9.17 -7.37
C CYS A 587 15.10 9.08 -7.35
N GLU A 588 15.77 9.81 -6.46
CA GLU A 588 17.20 9.59 -6.17
C GLU A 588 17.45 8.15 -5.67
N GLY A 589 16.58 7.64 -4.77
CA GLY A 589 16.62 6.25 -4.30
C GLY A 589 16.25 5.26 -5.40
N VAL A 590 15.08 5.42 -6.01
CA VAL A 590 14.55 4.53 -7.05
C VAL A 590 15.56 4.36 -8.19
N SER A 591 16.08 5.46 -8.74
CA SER A 591 17.03 5.40 -9.85
C SER A 591 18.35 4.76 -9.45
N HIS A 592 18.86 5.06 -8.24
CA HIS A 592 20.07 4.42 -7.73
C HIS A 592 19.89 2.90 -7.59
N PHE A 593 18.82 2.44 -6.97
CA PHE A 593 18.57 1.01 -6.77
C PHE A 593 18.37 0.29 -8.10
N ARG A 594 17.61 0.89 -9.03
CA ARG A 594 17.39 0.32 -10.37
C ARG A 594 18.67 0.22 -11.21
N ARG A 595 19.59 1.19 -11.10
CA ARG A 595 20.92 1.13 -11.76
C ARG A 595 21.79 -0.02 -11.29
N ASN A 596 21.53 -0.53 -10.09
CA ASN A 596 22.33 -1.56 -9.46
C ASN A 596 21.72 -2.97 -9.57
N LYS A 597 20.88 -3.20 -10.59
CA LYS A 597 20.48 -4.56 -10.98
C LYS A 597 21.71 -5.36 -11.44
N PRO A 598 21.81 -6.68 -11.16
CA PRO A 598 20.87 -7.52 -10.38
C PRO A 598 21.19 -7.60 -8.87
N THR A 599 22.07 -6.75 -8.33
CA THR A 599 22.36 -6.73 -6.89
C THR A 599 21.11 -6.31 -6.10
N VAL A 600 20.43 -5.26 -6.56
CA VAL A 600 19.15 -4.78 -6.03
C VAL A 600 18.03 -5.24 -6.96
N ASN A 601 17.00 -5.89 -6.41
CA ASN A 601 15.95 -6.51 -7.22
C ASN A 601 14.57 -5.87 -7.06
N GLY A 602 14.47 -4.77 -6.31
CA GLY A 602 13.21 -4.04 -6.22
C GLY A 602 13.21 -2.88 -5.23
N THR A 603 12.18 -2.06 -5.41
CA THR A 603 11.90 -0.89 -4.56
C THR A 603 10.42 -0.78 -4.29
N ILE A 604 10.04 -0.63 -3.02
CA ILE A 604 8.67 -0.34 -2.57
C ILE A 604 8.73 0.93 -1.73
N VAL A 605 8.14 2.03 -2.24
CA VAL A 605 8.17 3.32 -1.54
C VAL A 605 7.15 3.37 -0.40
N TRP A 606 7.45 4.07 0.67
CA TRP A 606 6.51 4.43 1.72
C TRP A 606 6.00 5.84 1.44
N GLN A 607 4.72 6.08 1.08
CA GLN A 607 3.62 5.11 0.91
C GLN A 607 2.75 5.48 -0.30
N LEU A 608 1.84 4.59 -0.70
CA LEU A 608 0.97 4.77 -1.87
C LEU A 608 -0.04 5.89 -1.66
N ASN A 609 -0.88 5.76 -0.62
CA ASN A 609 -2.06 6.58 -0.43
C ASN A 609 -2.24 7.08 1.00
N ASP A 610 -3.00 8.15 1.15
CA ASP A 610 -3.44 8.66 2.44
C ASP A 610 -4.67 7.93 2.96
N VAL A 611 -4.81 7.92 4.30
CA VAL A 611 -5.98 7.41 5.03
C VAL A 611 -6.82 8.54 5.63
N PHE A 612 -6.34 9.77 5.62
CA PHE A 612 -7.01 10.96 6.15
C PHE A 612 -6.54 12.21 5.41
N GLU A 613 -7.32 13.30 5.49
CA GLU A 613 -6.97 14.58 4.91
C GLU A 613 -5.90 15.29 5.78
N GLY A 614 -4.62 14.97 5.56
CA GLY A 614 -3.53 15.45 6.39
C GLY A 614 -2.13 15.24 5.79
N LEU A 615 -1.12 15.23 6.63
CA LEU A 615 0.27 15.11 6.23
C LEU A 615 0.74 13.65 6.30
N SER A 616 1.31 13.17 5.20
CA SER A 616 1.89 11.83 5.14
C SER A 616 2.98 11.72 4.06
N TRP A 617 3.50 10.50 3.88
CA TRP A 617 4.47 10.13 2.84
C TRP A 617 3.82 9.76 1.50
N SER A 618 2.49 9.82 1.41
CA SER A 618 1.74 9.33 0.25
C SER A 618 2.19 9.96 -1.07
N VAL A 619 2.09 9.19 -2.14
CA VAL A 619 2.26 9.67 -3.52
C VAL A 619 0.92 9.95 -4.20
N ARG A 620 -0.17 9.50 -3.58
CA ARG A 620 -1.56 9.75 -3.91
C ARG A 620 -2.27 10.32 -2.68
N ASP A 621 -2.79 11.54 -2.81
CA ASP A 621 -3.43 12.29 -1.74
C ASP A 621 -4.81 11.68 -1.34
N PHE A 622 -5.35 12.12 -0.21
CA PHE A 622 -6.67 11.70 0.29
C PHE A 622 -7.81 12.10 -0.66
N ASP A 623 -7.69 13.24 -1.34
CA ASP A 623 -8.63 13.68 -2.39
C ASP A 623 -8.49 12.93 -3.73
N GLU A 624 -7.69 11.85 -3.74
CA GLU A 624 -7.35 11.03 -4.90
C GLU A 624 -6.44 11.72 -5.94
N SER A 625 -5.94 12.91 -5.67
CA SER A 625 -4.98 13.59 -6.55
C SER A 625 -3.62 12.90 -6.52
N ILE A 626 -3.00 12.72 -7.69
CA ILE A 626 -1.62 12.25 -7.79
C ILE A 626 -0.68 13.42 -7.49
N LYS A 627 0.18 13.25 -6.48
CA LYS A 627 1.21 14.25 -6.15
C LYS A 627 2.38 14.20 -7.14
N ALA A 628 3.26 15.21 -7.12
CA ALA A 628 4.43 15.24 -7.99
C ALA A 628 5.23 13.93 -7.96
N ALA A 629 5.37 13.31 -6.78
CA ALA A 629 6.06 12.04 -6.61
C ALA A 629 5.45 10.90 -7.44
N GLY A 630 4.13 10.84 -7.58
CA GLY A 630 3.46 9.81 -8.40
C GLY A 630 3.77 9.97 -9.89
N TYR A 631 3.80 11.20 -10.42
CA TYR A 631 4.19 11.46 -11.82
C TYR A 631 5.68 11.17 -12.07
N TYR A 632 6.55 11.47 -11.09
CA TYR A 632 7.95 11.11 -11.18
C TYR A 632 8.12 9.58 -11.15
N LEU A 633 7.47 8.87 -10.24
CA LEU A 633 7.50 7.40 -10.17
C LEU A 633 7.01 6.79 -11.50
N ARG A 634 5.94 7.32 -12.11
CA ARG A 634 5.49 6.89 -13.44
C ARG A 634 6.63 6.88 -14.46
N ARG A 635 7.46 7.93 -14.49
CA ARG A 635 8.60 8.02 -15.42
C ARG A 635 9.75 7.10 -15.01
N TYR A 636 10.07 7.05 -13.71
CA TYR A 636 11.19 6.27 -13.19
C TYR A 636 10.92 4.77 -13.07
N TYR A 637 9.64 4.36 -13.03
CA TYR A 637 9.19 2.98 -13.06
C TYR A 637 8.75 2.50 -14.45
N ALA A 638 8.83 3.36 -15.47
CA ALA A 638 8.53 2.92 -16.83
C ALA A 638 9.35 1.69 -17.20
N PRO A 639 8.76 0.67 -17.87
CA PRO A 639 9.49 -0.56 -18.23
C PRO A 639 10.75 -0.28 -19.05
N VAL A 640 10.66 0.66 -19.98
CA VAL A 640 11.80 1.24 -20.69
C VAL A 640 12.02 2.65 -20.22
N ALA A 641 13.26 3.01 -19.87
CA ALA A 641 13.56 4.35 -19.36
C ALA A 641 15.03 4.75 -19.61
N VAL A 642 15.27 6.05 -19.54
CA VAL A 642 16.61 6.66 -19.46
C VAL A 642 16.74 7.47 -18.19
N ASN A 643 17.92 7.51 -17.58
CA ASN A 643 18.21 8.29 -16.39
C ASN A 643 19.60 8.90 -16.45
N ILE A 644 19.72 10.14 -16.00
CA ILE A 644 20.99 10.86 -15.87
C ILE A 644 21.37 10.87 -14.39
N ASP A 645 22.50 10.28 -14.05
CA ASP A 645 23.12 10.45 -12.72
C ASP A 645 24.16 11.55 -12.77
N VAL A 646 24.17 12.42 -11.75
CA VAL A 646 25.12 13.52 -11.63
C VAL A 646 25.96 13.31 -10.37
N VAL A 647 27.18 12.79 -10.55
CA VAL A 647 28.13 12.47 -9.46
C VAL A 647 29.55 12.87 -9.83
N ASP A 648 30.34 13.24 -8.84
CA ASP A 648 31.79 13.45 -8.90
C ASP A 648 32.31 14.23 -10.14
N GLY A 649 31.51 15.23 -10.56
CA GLY A 649 31.87 16.11 -11.66
C GLY A 649 31.64 15.50 -13.06
N GLY A 650 30.74 14.52 -13.18
CA GLY A 650 30.30 13.89 -14.42
C GLY A 650 28.80 13.71 -14.52
N PHE A 651 28.35 13.52 -15.76
CA PHE A 651 27.03 13.02 -16.13
C PHE A 651 27.17 11.59 -16.56
N TYR A 652 26.35 10.71 -16.03
CA TYR A 652 26.32 9.28 -16.36
C TYR A 652 24.91 8.91 -16.82
N VAL A 653 24.78 8.51 -18.08
CA VAL A 653 23.49 8.17 -18.67
C VAL A 653 23.29 6.66 -18.59
N HIS A 654 22.22 6.26 -17.94
CA HIS A 654 21.80 4.86 -17.79
C HIS A 654 20.52 4.61 -18.54
N THR A 655 20.39 3.42 -19.14
CA THR A 655 19.17 2.94 -19.75
C THR A 655 18.68 1.69 -19.04
N PHE A 656 17.37 1.51 -19.08
CA PHE A 656 16.67 0.39 -18.46
C PHE A 656 15.74 -0.27 -19.46
N ASN A 657 15.75 -1.58 -19.46
CA ASN A 657 14.75 -2.41 -20.09
C ASN A 657 14.32 -3.50 -19.10
N ASP A 658 13.12 -3.39 -18.54
CA ASP A 658 12.55 -4.41 -17.64
C ASP A 658 11.61 -5.35 -18.39
N THR A 659 11.52 -5.23 -19.72
CA THR A 659 10.73 -6.15 -20.55
C THR A 659 11.51 -7.44 -20.85
N ASN A 660 10.82 -8.43 -21.39
CA ASN A 660 11.39 -9.71 -21.80
C ASN A 660 11.87 -9.75 -23.27
N LYS A 661 12.02 -8.58 -23.90
CA LYS A 661 12.42 -8.44 -25.32
C LYS A 661 13.60 -7.49 -25.45
N ASP A 662 14.49 -7.75 -26.39
CA ASP A 662 15.52 -6.80 -26.80
C ASP A 662 14.86 -5.64 -27.57
N ILE A 663 15.29 -4.41 -27.30
CA ILE A 663 14.71 -3.20 -27.87
C ILE A 663 15.81 -2.40 -28.58
N ALA A 664 15.62 -2.13 -29.85
CA ALA A 664 16.45 -1.20 -30.58
C ALA A 664 16.08 0.24 -30.21
N ALA A 665 17.07 1.07 -29.93
CA ALA A 665 16.83 2.44 -29.49
C ALA A 665 17.93 3.40 -30.01
N LYS A 666 17.55 4.67 -30.15
CA LYS A 666 18.46 5.78 -30.40
C LYS A 666 18.56 6.62 -29.11
N LEU A 667 19.78 6.69 -28.59
CA LEU A 667 20.09 7.52 -27.42
C LEU A 667 20.65 8.85 -27.88
N THR A 668 20.03 9.95 -27.43
CA THR A 668 20.52 11.31 -27.56
C THR A 668 20.82 11.88 -26.18
N PHE A 669 22.01 12.44 -26.00
CA PHE A 669 22.41 13.14 -24.79
C PHE A 669 22.86 14.56 -25.10
N LYS A 670 22.33 15.54 -24.38
CA LYS A 670 22.67 16.97 -24.54
C LYS A 670 23.02 17.58 -23.19
N VAL A 671 23.89 18.57 -23.20
CA VAL A 671 24.04 19.56 -22.14
C VAL A 671 23.71 20.90 -22.75
N CYS A 672 22.72 21.59 -22.21
CA CYS A 672 22.22 22.85 -22.74
C CYS A 672 22.27 23.95 -21.67
N ASN A 673 22.34 25.21 -22.12
CA ASN A 673 21.96 26.32 -21.24
C ASN A 673 20.44 26.48 -21.20
N TYR A 674 19.92 27.37 -20.33
CA TYR A 674 18.45 27.54 -20.19
C TYR A 674 17.79 28.20 -21.38
N ASP A 675 18.54 28.88 -22.23
CA ASP A 675 18.07 29.53 -23.47
C ASP A 675 18.00 28.52 -24.66
N GLY A 676 18.38 27.23 -24.43
CA GLY A 676 18.34 26.18 -25.44
C GLY A 676 19.62 26.00 -26.24
N GLU A 677 20.70 26.82 -26.01
CA GLU A 677 21.98 26.62 -26.68
C GLU A 677 22.60 25.29 -26.26
N VAL A 678 22.90 24.43 -27.23
CA VAL A 678 23.51 23.12 -27.02
C VAL A 678 25.01 23.27 -26.83
N LEU A 679 25.52 22.89 -25.67
CA LEU A 679 26.95 22.92 -25.33
C LEU A 679 27.66 21.61 -25.64
N VAL A 680 26.96 20.51 -25.56
CA VAL A 680 27.39 19.13 -25.90
C VAL A 680 26.21 18.40 -26.47
N GLU A 681 26.42 17.64 -27.50
CA GLU A 681 25.46 16.70 -28.05
C GLU A 681 26.17 15.39 -28.45
N LYS A 682 25.52 14.27 -28.13
CA LYS A 682 25.99 12.91 -28.49
C LYS A 682 24.80 12.06 -28.87
N HIS A 683 25.02 11.24 -29.90
CA HIS A 683 24.04 10.26 -30.38
C HIS A 683 24.67 8.87 -30.40
N SER A 684 23.87 7.86 -30.16
CA SER A 684 24.29 6.45 -30.27
C SER A 684 23.07 5.58 -30.59
N ASP A 685 23.23 4.73 -31.58
CA ASP A 685 22.30 3.63 -31.80
C ASP A 685 22.71 2.48 -30.86
N ILE A 686 21.75 2.00 -30.07
CA ILE A 686 21.98 1.01 -29.01
C ILE A 686 20.92 -0.08 -29.06
N THR A 687 21.27 -1.25 -28.54
CA THR A 687 20.29 -2.31 -28.23
C THR A 687 20.21 -2.44 -26.72
N LEU A 688 19.00 -2.36 -26.19
CA LEU A 688 18.69 -2.61 -24.79
C LEU A 688 18.32 -4.08 -24.63
N ALA A 689 19.21 -4.89 -24.06
CA ALA A 689 18.89 -6.29 -23.85
C ALA A 689 17.74 -6.46 -22.83
N ALA A 690 16.97 -7.54 -22.97
CA ALA A 690 15.90 -7.89 -22.07
C ALA A 690 16.38 -7.95 -20.61
N GLY A 691 15.67 -7.30 -19.68
CA GLY A 691 16.03 -7.26 -18.26
C GLY A 691 17.25 -6.40 -17.92
N GLU A 692 17.88 -5.69 -18.88
CA GLU A 692 19.16 -4.99 -18.69
C GLU A 692 19.00 -3.62 -18.01
N SER A 693 19.96 -3.30 -17.13
CA SER A 693 20.25 -1.92 -16.67
C SER A 693 21.70 -1.62 -17.00
N LYS A 694 21.97 -0.59 -17.80
CA LYS A 694 23.32 -0.33 -18.32
C LYS A 694 23.68 1.14 -18.38
N MET A 695 24.90 1.47 -17.98
CA MET A 695 25.50 2.77 -18.24
C MET A 695 25.93 2.83 -19.71
N GLN A 696 25.31 3.71 -20.48
CA GLN A 696 25.57 3.87 -21.91
C GLN A 696 26.61 4.94 -22.21
N LEU A 697 26.68 5.97 -21.37
CA LEU A 697 27.50 7.14 -21.62
C LEU A 697 28.00 7.80 -20.35
N ALA A 698 29.24 8.26 -20.34
CA ALA A 698 29.80 9.15 -19.35
C ALA A 698 30.32 10.45 -20.01
N GLN A 699 30.00 11.60 -19.39
CA GLN A 699 30.44 12.92 -19.86
C GLN A 699 30.95 13.76 -18.69
N GLY A 700 32.20 14.16 -18.74
CA GLY A 700 32.79 15.04 -17.72
C GLY A 700 32.20 16.45 -17.72
N MET A 701 32.09 17.06 -16.54
CA MET A 701 31.56 18.43 -16.36
C MET A 701 32.56 19.55 -16.74
N ALA A 702 33.71 19.23 -17.34
CA ALA A 702 34.70 20.25 -17.72
C ALA A 702 34.10 21.35 -18.60
N ILE A 703 33.10 20.99 -19.43
CA ILE A 703 32.40 21.92 -20.34
C ILE A 703 31.60 23.01 -19.59
N VAL A 704 31.18 22.72 -18.35
CA VAL A 704 30.44 23.67 -17.51
C VAL A 704 31.28 24.18 -16.35
N ARG A 705 32.63 24.16 -16.45
CA ARG A 705 33.53 24.61 -15.37
C ARG A 705 33.41 26.08 -15.05
N ASN A 706 33.00 26.93 -15.99
CA ASN A 706 32.66 28.33 -15.70
C ASN A 706 31.47 28.36 -14.73
N GLN A 707 31.61 29.01 -13.57
CA GLN A 707 30.58 29.05 -12.54
C GLN A 707 29.24 29.60 -13.04
N ASN A 708 29.27 30.64 -13.89
CA ASN A 708 28.05 31.20 -14.47
C ASN A 708 27.35 30.20 -15.40
N LYS A 709 28.09 29.38 -16.17
CA LYS A 709 27.50 28.33 -17.00
C LYS A 709 26.89 27.20 -16.15
N ARG A 710 27.50 26.82 -15.02
CA ARG A 710 26.95 25.79 -14.12
C ARG A 710 25.61 26.18 -13.50
N LEU A 711 25.39 27.47 -13.26
CA LEU A 711 24.16 27.96 -12.64
C LEU A 711 23.00 28.01 -13.63
N ARG A 712 23.27 27.95 -14.93
CA ARG A 712 22.30 28.10 -16.02
C ARG A 712 22.34 26.95 -17.03
N CYS A 713 22.66 25.75 -16.61
CA CYS A 713 22.74 24.58 -17.46
C CYS A 713 21.94 23.40 -16.91
N PHE A 714 21.46 22.57 -17.83
CA PHE A 714 20.85 21.28 -17.56
C PHE A 714 21.41 20.22 -18.50
N ALA A 715 21.36 18.98 -18.08
CA ALA A 715 21.56 17.81 -18.94
C ALA A 715 20.21 17.25 -19.37
N TYR A 716 20.11 16.76 -20.59
CA TYR A 716 18.96 16.14 -21.19
C TYR A 716 19.37 14.81 -21.84
N ALA A 717 18.62 13.78 -21.60
CA ALA A 717 18.75 12.50 -22.30
C ALA A 717 17.40 12.10 -22.88
N GLU A 718 17.40 11.65 -24.10
CA GLU A 718 16.26 11.08 -24.83
C GLU A 718 16.61 9.70 -25.35
N LEU A 719 15.72 8.76 -25.11
CA LEU A 719 15.76 7.41 -25.62
C LEU A 719 14.55 7.22 -26.54
N GLU A 720 14.77 7.12 -27.84
CA GLU A 720 13.74 6.90 -28.85
C GLU A 720 13.71 5.43 -29.25
N THR A 721 12.55 4.81 -29.14
CA THR A 721 12.26 3.41 -29.51
C THR A 721 11.07 3.38 -30.46
N GLU A 722 10.73 2.22 -31.00
CA GLU A 722 9.52 2.03 -31.81
C GLU A 722 8.24 2.39 -31.02
N ASP A 723 8.22 2.09 -29.71
CA ASP A 723 7.06 2.30 -28.83
C ASP A 723 6.92 3.74 -28.31
N GLY A 724 7.95 4.59 -28.49
CA GLY A 724 7.90 5.99 -28.06
C GLY A 724 9.21 6.58 -27.57
N LYS A 725 9.09 7.76 -26.97
CA LYS A 725 10.22 8.54 -26.43
C LYS A 725 10.20 8.58 -24.91
N TYR A 726 11.35 8.33 -24.31
CA TYR A 726 11.60 8.40 -22.88
C TYR A 726 12.67 9.45 -22.62
N THR A 727 12.42 10.34 -21.66
CA THR A 727 13.34 11.48 -21.42
C THR A 727 13.65 11.61 -19.93
N ASP A 728 14.86 12.08 -19.64
CA ASP A 728 15.24 12.57 -18.31
C ASP A 728 16.01 13.88 -18.42
N THR A 729 15.76 14.77 -17.47
CA THR A 729 16.46 16.06 -17.36
C THR A 729 17.06 16.21 -15.98
N ARG A 730 18.27 16.77 -15.91
CA ARG A 730 18.93 17.04 -14.64
C ARG A 730 19.55 18.43 -14.60
N LEU A 731 19.18 19.21 -13.61
CA LEU A 731 19.88 20.44 -13.30
C LEU A 731 21.29 20.15 -12.84
N VAL A 732 22.26 20.95 -13.29
CA VAL A 732 23.63 20.90 -12.79
C VAL A 732 23.72 21.41 -11.34
N ARG A 733 22.78 22.25 -10.94
CA ARG A 733 22.62 22.78 -9.58
C ARG A 733 21.16 22.64 -9.12
N ARG A 734 20.95 22.48 -7.81
CA ARG A 734 19.61 22.49 -7.22
C ARG A 734 18.89 23.81 -7.52
N GLU A 735 17.57 23.77 -7.53
CA GLU A 735 16.67 24.87 -7.95
C GLU A 735 17.04 26.22 -7.32
N LYS A 736 17.34 26.27 -6.01
CA LYS A 736 17.72 27.51 -5.32
C LYS A 736 19.02 28.18 -5.80
N TYR A 737 19.84 27.47 -6.55
CA TYR A 737 21.10 27.94 -7.13
C TYR A 737 21.08 27.92 -8.66
N ALA A 738 19.96 27.54 -9.25
CA ALA A 738 19.88 27.30 -10.69
C ALA A 738 19.69 28.58 -11.51
N HIS A 739 19.26 29.70 -10.90
CA HIS A 739 18.98 30.97 -11.58
C HIS A 739 18.01 30.76 -12.76
N LEU A 740 16.92 30.05 -12.53
CA LEU A 740 15.89 29.79 -13.55
C LEU A 740 15.26 31.12 -14.01
N ALA A 741 15.07 31.24 -15.32
CA ALA A 741 14.29 32.35 -15.91
C ALA A 741 12.81 31.99 -15.91
N SER A 742 11.94 32.98 -15.81
CA SER A 742 10.51 32.76 -15.96
C SER A 742 10.19 32.39 -17.40
N PRO A 743 9.61 31.21 -17.66
CA PRO A 743 9.32 30.74 -19.02
C PRO A 743 8.03 31.37 -19.57
N VAL A 744 8.01 31.61 -20.88
CA VAL A 744 6.76 31.86 -21.61
C VAL A 744 6.27 30.53 -22.18
N ILE A 745 5.28 29.92 -21.50
CA ILE A 745 4.72 28.61 -21.91
C ILE A 745 3.55 28.86 -22.86
N LYS A 746 3.75 28.48 -24.12
CA LYS A 746 2.67 28.47 -25.14
C LYS A 746 1.86 27.20 -25.00
N ARG A 747 0.56 27.31 -25.25
CA ARG A 747 -0.41 26.19 -25.15
C ARG A 747 -1.32 26.17 -26.36
N GLU A 748 -1.53 24.95 -26.86
CA GLU A 748 -2.54 24.67 -27.88
C GLU A 748 -3.44 23.57 -27.38
N TYR A 749 -4.74 23.70 -27.61
CA TYR A 749 -5.77 22.77 -27.14
C TYR A 749 -6.47 22.12 -28.31
N ASP A 750 -6.63 20.81 -28.25
CA ASP A 750 -7.35 20.02 -29.24
C ASP A 750 -8.14 18.89 -28.57
N PHE A 751 -9.42 18.71 -28.90
CA PHE A 751 -10.19 17.57 -28.42
C PHE A 751 -10.00 16.39 -29.37
N ILE A 752 -9.25 15.35 -28.91
CA ILE A 752 -9.03 14.12 -29.70
C ILE A 752 -10.25 13.18 -29.70
N ARG A 753 -11.11 13.32 -28.71
CA ARG A 753 -12.45 12.69 -28.62
C ARG A 753 -13.26 13.37 -27.52
N ASP A 754 -14.54 13.03 -27.39
CA ASP A 754 -15.40 13.58 -26.35
C ASP A 754 -14.79 13.38 -24.95
N GLY A 755 -14.71 14.47 -24.21
CA GLY A 755 -14.14 14.50 -22.84
C GLY A 755 -12.62 14.30 -22.74
N VAL A 756 -11.88 14.13 -23.84
CA VAL A 756 -10.43 13.96 -23.82
C VAL A 756 -9.73 15.08 -24.58
N LEU A 757 -9.12 15.98 -23.81
CA LEU A 757 -8.37 17.12 -24.28
C LEU A 757 -6.90 16.76 -24.47
N LYS A 758 -6.31 17.15 -25.62
CA LYS A 758 -4.89 17.18 -25.85
C LYS A 758 -4.39 18.60 -25.61
N ILE A 759 -3.31 18.74 -24.83
CA ILE A 759 -2.60 20.00 -24.61
C ILE A 759 -1.20 19.86 -25.21
N THR A 760 -0.86 20.71 -26.17
CA THR A 760 0.50 20.80 -26.69
C THR A 760 1.18 22.00 -26.08
N LEU A 761 2.32 21.78 -25.45
CA LEU A 761 3.09 22.79 -24.72
C LEU A 761 4.47 23.00 -25.34
N SER A 762 4.88 24.26 -25.40
CA SER A 762 6.26 24.65 -25.75
C SER A 762 6.73 25.83 -24.93
N THR A 763 8.04 26.08 -24.90
CA THR A 763 8.65 27.11 -24.07
C THR A 763 9.77 27.83 -24.82
N ASP A 764 10.00 29.09 -24.48
CA ASP A 764 11.13 29.90 -24.98
C ASP A 764 12.43 29.64 -24.22
N VAL A 765 12.34 29.33 -22.92
CA VAL A 765 13.48 28.99 -22.06
C VAL A 765 13.19 27.72 -21.27
N PHE A 766 14.19 27.06 -20.72
CA PHE A 766 14.02 25.84 -19.93
C PHE A 766 13.06 26.07 -18.76
N ALA A 767 11.96 25.34 -18.76
CA ALA A 767 10.94 25.39 -17.70
C ALA A 767 11.03 24.14 -16.82
N ARG A 768 11.40 24.32 -15.55
CA ARG A 768 11.57 23.25 -14.58
C ARG A 768 10.26 22.93 -13.85
N GLY A 769 9.88 21.64 -13.84
CA GLY A 769 8.78 21.14 -13.02
C GLY A 769 7.43 21.77 -13.36
N VAL A 770 7.09 21.84 -14.65
CA VAL A 770 5.83 22.44 -15.13
C VAL A 770 4.66 21.69 -14.52
N PHE A 771 3.86 22.41 -13.75
CA PHE A 771 2.67 21.93 -13.07
C PHE A 771 1.42 22.57 -13.65
N ILE A 772 0.53 21.76 -14.20
CA ILE A 772 -0.80 22.15 -14.65
C ILE A 772 -1.73 21.93 -13.48
N LYS A 773 -2.21 23.02 -12.89
CA LYS A 773 -3.18 22.96 -11.78
C LYS A 773 -4.52 22.45 -12.27
N ASN A 774 -5.15 21.63 -11.47
CA ASN A 774 -6.45 21.05 -11.79
C ASN A 774 -7.57 21.76 -11.03
N ASN A 775 -8.23 22.70 -11.67
CA ASN A 775 -9.45 23.32 -11.15
C ASN A 775 -10.73 22.65 -11.71
N ILE A 776 -10.60 21.56 -12.48
CA ILE A 776 -11.71 20.78 -13.04
C ILE A 776 -11.85 19.49 -12.23
N ASN A 777 -12.95 19.37 -11.50
CA ASN A 777 -13.18 18.21 -10.65
C ASN A 777 -13.16 16.90 -11.45
N GLY A 778 -12.35 15.94 -11.00
CA GLY A 778 -12.21 14.60 -11.60
C GLY A 778 -11.32 14.53 -12.85
N ALA A 779 -10.71 15.63 -13.31
CA ALA A 779 -9.81 15.59 -14.46
C ALA A 779 -8.53 14.78 -14.14
N LYS A 780 -8.14 13.91 -15.09
CA LYS A 780 -6.94 13.07 -14.98
C LYS A 780 -5.95 13.38 -16.09
N PHE A 781 -4.70 13.65 -15.72
CA PHE A 781 -3.61 14.01 -16.64
C PHE A 781 -2.76 12.79 -16.99
N SER A 782 -2.37 12.66 -18.25
CA SER A 782 -1.40 11.62 -18.67
C SER A 782 0.01 11.87 -18.14
N ASP A 783 0.38 13.11 -17.89
CA ASP A 783 1.64 13.53 -17.24
C ASP A 783 1.47 14.91 -16.58
N ASN A 784 2.32 15.20 -15.57
CA ASN A 784 2.37 16.49 -14.90
C ASN A 784 3.72 16.66 -14.18
N PHE A 785 4.06 17.83 -13.67
CA PHE A 785 5.34 18.09 -13.02
C PHE A 785 6.55 17.65 -13.86
N PHE A 786 6.52 17.97 -15.15
CA PHE A 786 7.58 17.65 -16.12
C PHE A 786 8.41 18.88 -16.46
N ASP A 787 9.56 18.67 -17.11
CA ASP A 787 10.37 19.75 -17.62
C ASP A 787 10.04 20.02 -19.08
N LEU A 788 10.08 21.27 -19.51
CA LEU A 788 10.01 21.67 -20.91
C LEU A 788 11.39 22.19 -21.38
N VAL A 789 11.80 21.66 -22.51
CA VAL A 789 13.07 22.00 -23.14
C VAL A 789 12.81 22.98 -24.30
N PRO A 790 13.56 24.09 -24.41
CA PRO A 790 13.39 25.02 -25.53
C PRO A 790 13.58 24.33 -26.87
N GLY A 791 12.68 24.64 -27.82
CA GLY A 791 12.66 24.05 -29.16
C GLY A 791 12.01 22.68 -29.27
N GLU A 792 11.53 22.11 -28.13
CA GLU A 792 10.75 20.88 -28.11
C GLU A 792 9.31 21.14 -27.74
N THR A 793 8.40 20.24 -28.15
CA THR A 793 7.00 20.25 -27.77
C THR A 793 6.69 19.06 -26.86
N LYS A 794 5.85 19.27 -25.86
CA LYS A 794 5.32 18.21 -24.99
C LYS A 794 3.80 18.11 -25.17
N GLU A 795 3.35 16.94 -25.57
CA GLU A 795 1.92 16.62 -25.63
C GLU A 795 1.50 15.88 -24.36
N ILE A 796 0.39 16.29 -23.78
CA ILE A 796 -0.29 15.61 -22.69
C ILE A 796 -1.77 15.49 -23.01
N THR A 797 -2.40 14.42 -22.53
CA THR A 797 -3.83 14.25 -22.58
C THR A 797 -4.44 14.47 -21.20
N VAL A 798 -5.60 15.11 -21.18
CA VAL A 798 -6.40 15.35 -19.98
C VAL A 798 -7.77 14.73 -20.19
N ASN A 799 -8.12 13.74 -19.39
CA ASN A 799 -9.48 13.21 -19.37
C ASN A 799 -10.34 14.08 -18.45
N LEU A 800 -11.25 14.83 -19.04
CA LEU A 800 -12.17 15.76 -18.35
C LEU A 800 -13.49 15.08 -17.96
N GLY A 801 -13.71 13.84 -18.38
CA GLY A 801 -14.99 13.13 -18.21
C GLY A 801 -16.14 13.67 -19.06
N ARG A 802 -16.01 14.88 -19.60
CA ARG A 802 -17.00 15.52 -20.51
C ARG A 802 -16.32 16.56 -21.38
N THR A 803 -16.87 16.83 -22.55
CA THR A 803 -16.43 17.96 -23.38
C THR A 803 -16.86 19.28 -22.74
N CYS A 804 -15.98 20.27 -22.76
CA CYS A 804 -16.24 21.63 -22.29
C CYS A 804 -15.75 22.65 -23.35
N PRO A 805 -16.21 23.89 -23.32
CA PRO A 805 -15.69 24.92 -24.22
C PRO A 805 -14.19 25.16 -24.03
N ILE A 806 -13.44 25.35 -25.12
CA ILE A 806 -12.00 25.67 -25.07
C ILE A 806 -11.77 27.04 -24.40
N ASN A 807 -12.70 27.97 -24.59
CA ASN A 807 -12.61 29.28 -23.95
C ASN A 807 -12.69 29.14 -22.42
N GLY A 808 -11.70 29.68 -21.70
CA GLY A 808 -11.59 29.57 -20.24
C GLY A 808 -10.79 28.34 -19.74
N LEU A 809 -10.22 27.50 -20.63
CA LEU A 809 -9.34 26.41 -20.23
C LEU A 809 -8.06 26.93 -19.57
N ASP A 810 -7.51 28.07 -19.98
CA ASP A 810 -6.36 28.69 -19.35
C ASP A 810 -6.59 29.03 -17.87
N GLU A 811 -7.80 29.48 -17.53
CA GLU A 811 -8.22 29.78 -16.16
C GLU A 811 -8.53 28.51 -15.36
N SER A 812 -9.06 27.50 -16.04
CA SER A 812 -9.39 26.19 -15.44
C SER A 812 -8.17 25.30 -15.24
N LEU A 813 -7.14 25.47 -16.07
CA LEU A 813 -5.89 24.69 -16.07
C LEU A 813 -4.67 25.64 -16.02
N PRO A 814 -4.53 26.46 -14.98
CA PRO A 814 -3.39 27.39 -14.87
C PRO A 814 -2.09 26.59 -14.74
N ILE A 815 -1.03 27.11 -15.36
CA ILE A 815 0.30 26.49 -15.37
C ILE A 815 1.24 27.29 -14.49
N THR A 816 2.10 26.58 -13.76
CA THR A 816 3.21 27.17 -12.98
C THR A 816 4.46 26.32 -13.14
N SER A 817 5.62 26.90 -12.86
CA SER A 817 6.92 26.25 -12.89
C SER A 817 7.75 26.61 -11.65
N ALA A 818 8.91 26.01 -11.49
CA ALA A 818 9.81 26.33 -10.37
C ALA A 818 10.30 27.79 -10.37
N ALA A 819 10.33 28.44 -11.55
CA ALA A 819 10.73 29.83 -11.68
C ALA A 819 9.65 30.84 -11.21
N ASP A 820 8.38 30.41 -11.16
CA ASP A 820 7.24 31.25 -10.80
C ASP A 820 6.96 31.28 -9.30
N ILE A 821 7.68 30.48 -8.52
CA ILE A 821 7.49 30.41 -7.07
C ILE A 821 8.10 31.67 -6.40
N GLU A 822 7.22 32.51 -5.87
CA GLU A 822 7.64 33.66 -5.09
C GLU A 822 8.36 33.21 -3.81
N ILE A 823 9.54 33.81 -3.54
CA ILE A 823 10.37 33.47 -2.39
C ILE A 823 10.32 34.53 -1.32
N LYS A 824 10.35 34.11 -0.04
CA LYS A 824 10.48 34.95 1.14
C LYS A 824 11.86 34.70 1.76
N GLY A 825 12.75 35.65 1.62
CA GLY A 825 14.10 35.52 2.17
C GLY A 825 15.11 34.94 1.18
N ASN A 826 16.31 34.67 1.67
CA ASN A 826 17.46 34.24 0.88
C ASN A 826 17.99 32.86 1.37
N SER A 827 19.06 32.40 0.74
CA SER A 827 19.71 31.13 1.08
C SER A 827 20.23 31.07 2.53
N ALA A 828 20.57 32.22 3.15
CA ALA A 828 20.98 32.28 4.54
C ALA A 828 19.79 31.98 5.48
N ALA A 829 18.60 32.55 5.23
CA ALA A 829 17.39 32.28 5.99
C ALA A 829 17.02 30.81 5.88
N ALA A 830 17.09 30.21 4.69
CA ALA A 830 16.87 28.79 4.47
C ALA A 830 17.87 27.93 5.26
N PHE A 831 19.15 28.32 5.30
CA PHE A 831 20.18 27.62 6.07
C PHE A 831 19.87 27.64 7.58
N PHE A 832 19.55 28.81 8.14
CA PHE A 832 19.20 28.89 9.56
C PHE A 832 17.94 28.10 9.92
N THR A 833 16.90 28.15 9.09
CA THR A 833 15.70 27.35 9.31
C THR A 833 16.03 25.86 9.33
N ARG A 834 16.85 25.37 8.40
CA ARG A 834 17.30 23.96 8.38
C ARG A 834 18.12 23.61 9.62
N LEU A 835 18.99 24.51 10.05
CA LEU A 835 19.79 24.33 11.26
C LEU A 835 18.89 24.20 12.50
N PHE A 836 17.91 25.08 12.68
CA PHE A 836 16.94 25.01 13.79
C PHE A 836 16.12 23.71 13.77
N VAL A 837 15.64 23.29 12.59
CA VAL A 837 14.91 22.01 12.45
C VAL A 837 15.80 20.82 12.82
N SER A 838 17.08 20.82 12.41
CA SER A 838 18.02 19.73 12.73
C SER A 838 18.44 19.72 14.20
N LEU A 839 18.36 20.84 14.90
CA LEU A 839 18.63 20.98 16.34
C LEU A 839 17.38 20.70 17.20
N HIS A 840 16.20 20.52 16.59
CA HIS A 840 15.03 20.07 17.35
C HIS A 840 15.36 18.76 18.06
N PRO A 841 15.09 18.60 19.39
CA PRO A 841 15.58 17.48 20.17
C PRO A 841 15.34 16.13 19.50
N VAL A 842 14.12 15.85 19.05
CA VAL A 842 13.77 14.59 18.38
C VAL A 842 14.57 14.37 17.09
N ASN A 843 14.71 15.40 16.24
CA ASN A 843 15.46 15.29 14.99
C ASN A 843 16.96 15.11 15.24
N PHE A 844 17.49 15.81 16.26
CA PHE A 844 18.88 15.67 16.68
C PHE A 844 19.16 14.24 17.15
N PHE A 845 18.31 13.67 18.01
CA PHE A 845 18.46 12.30 18.49
C PHE A 845 18.24 11.26 17.41
N ASN A 846 17.25 11.42 16.54
CA ASN A 846 17.08 10.55 15.38
C ASN A 846 18.34 10.59 14.49
N SER A 847 18.94 11.77 14.26
CA SER A 847 20.16 11.86 13.46
C SER A 847 21.34 11.14 14.10
N ILE A 848 21.42 11.11 15.43
CA ILE A 848 22.41 10.36 16.20
C ILE A 848 22.08 8.86 16.14
N TYR A 849 20.83 8.48 16.34
CA TYR A 849 20.35 7.11 16.28
C TYR A 849 20.70 6.43 14.96
N TYR A 850 20.47 7.09 13.83
CA TYR A 850 20.83 6.59 12.48
C TYR A 850 22.32 6.77 12.12
N ARG A 851 23.16 7.28 13.02
CA ARG A 851 24.61 7.12 12.91
C ARG A 851 24.99 5.73 13.42
N LYS A 852 26.10 5.17 12.95
CA LYS A 852 26.65 3.90 13.50
C LYS A 852 27.17 4.14 14.93
N ILE A 853 26.26 4.14 15.90
CA ILE A 853 26.56 4.30 17.33
C ILE A 853 26.61 2.92 17.98
N PRO A 854 27.57 2.63 18.87
CA PRO A 854 27.61 1.39 19.63
C PRO A 854 26.30 1.15 20.40
N ARG A 855 25.84 -0.09 20.41
CA ARG A 855 24.55 -0.53 21.00
C ARG A 855 24.34 -0.08 22.46
N ASN A 856 25.41 -0.09 23.27
CA ASN A 856 25.38 0.36 24.66
C ASN A 856 25.12 1.86 24.81
N VAL A 857 25.59 2.68 23.86
CA VAL A 857 25.33 4.14 23.84
C VAL A 857 23.89 4.41 23.40
N LYS A 858 23.38 3.67 22.40
CA LYS A 858 21.97 3.74 22.00
C LYS A 858 21.01 3.44 23.16
N LYS A 859 21.30 2.38 23.93
CA LYS A 859 20.52 1.99 25.13
C LYS A 859 20.45 3.13 26.17
N ARG A 860 21.57 3.81 26.43
CA ARG A 860 21.60 4.94 27.37
C ARG A 860 20.81 6.15 26.88
N ILE A 861 20.82 6.41 25.57
CA ILE A 861 20.06 7.49 24.97
C ILE A 861 18.55 7.22 25.11
N VAL A 862 18.08 6.00 24.83
CA VAL A 862 16.67 5.62 24.99
C VAL A 862 16.24 5.72 26.47
N ALA A 863 17.01 5.18 27.39
CA ALA A 863 16.72 5.23 28.82
C ALA A 863 16.61 6.66 29.36
N PHE A 864 17.45 7.57 28.87
CA PHE A 864 17.40 9.00 29.24
C PHE A 864 16.07 9.66 28.84
N PHE A 865 15.49 9.28 27.69
CA PHE A 865 14.21 9.84 27.26
C PHE A 865 13.03 9.25 28.02
N ASP A 866 13.07 7.95 28.32
CA ASP A 866 12.05 7.30 29.13
C ASP A 866 11.98 7.88 30.54
N GLU A 867 13.12 8.34 31.10
CA GLU A 867 13.18 9.05 32.39
C GLU A 867 12.57 10.46 32.30
N GLN A 868 12.92 11.24 31.25
CA GLN A 868 12.39 12.59 31.05
C GLN A 868 10.89 12.63 30.75
N GLU A 869 10.31 11.57 30.15
CA GLU A 869 8.87 11.48 29.97
C GLU A 869 8.16 11.11 31.27
N LYS A 870 8.74 10.29 32.10
CA LYS A 870 8.20 9.96 33.43
C LYS A 870 8.14 11.18 34.35
N GLU A 871 9.16 12.05 34.32
CA GLU A 871 9.18 13.31 35.08
C GLU A 871 8.15 14.35 34.57
N LYS A 872 7.59 14.16 33.39
CA LYS A 872 6.51 15.03 32.85
C LYS A 872 5.10 14.48 33.11
N GLU A 873 4.99 13.21 33.46
CA GLU A 873 3.73 12.55 33.82
C GLU A 873 3.48 12.56 35.36
N GLU A 874 4.47 12.87 36.20
CA GLU A 874 4.37 13.23 37.62
C GLU A 874 4.20 14.76 37.77
#